data_0c9e34f228899e181489b4f22357016e
#
_entry.id   0c9e34f228899e181489b4f22357016e
#
_cell.length_a   1.000
_cell.length_b   1.000
_cell.length_c   1.000
_cell.angle_alpha   90.00
_cell.angle_beta   90.00
_cell.angle_gamma   90.00
#
_symmetry.space_group_name_H-M   'P 1'
#
loop_
_entity.id
_entity.type
_entity.pdbx_description
1 polymer ?
#
loop_
_entity_poly.entity_id
_entity_poly.type
_entity_poly.pdbx_seq_one_letter_code
_entity_poly.pdbx_strand_id
1 'polypeptide(L)'
;MSQSPIAADDAALRSDVRRLGDLLGQTLVRQEGPELLALVEEVRKAVREGSGAEILAQLSVEDSVQLVRAFSTYFHLANVAEQVHRARVLAEARVTGGSWLARAVDRIDAALKAQTPGHELTKEEIAEWVGAMSVRPVFTAHPTEAARRSVLNKLGSIADLLDDPRNPSQQERLAETVDLLWQTDELRLGRPEPLDEALNALYYLDDLFTQTVPEVLNDFAKEMKRIDVEVPITARPLSFGNWIGGDRDGNPNITAEVTTDAMELQVSHAIRVTIAAMNALRQMLSVSTKIVGATPELSASVEKDLKHIPEFEQRFLRLNAEEPYRLKATAIVNRLAFTRDRHATGAPHVPNRDYANTAELLADLVLMRDSLLAHRGELIATGLLERTIRTIAAFGINHATMDVREHSDAHHNVLKQITGIDGYIEKSHDEKFEILTKFLADDVRFDASQLEALGKKTVDTFVAINNLIDRFGPEAIETYIVSMTKGADDLIAAVVIAQQAGLVSLKEKKARIGFAPLLETVAELRAAGEILEKLLSNAAYRSIVALRGDVQEVMLGYSDSNKDAGIATSQWEIHRAQRSLRDVAMKYGVKLCLFHGRGGSVGRGGGPTYEALIALPWGSVDGQIKMTEQGEVISDKYALASLARENVELTLAASLEATILNRGPRQSKEELAAWGDCMQLVSDSSFKRYRALIQQPDLPAYFYSSTPVEQLGELFLGSRPSRRPDAAGGLDSLRAIPWVFGWTQSRQIVPGWFGVGSGLKAAREAGHSALLEQMLKEWHFFTTFISNVEMTLAKTDLALAKRYVETLVPAELHHFLDEIQAEFDLTVSEILTLTGKTSLLGDQEILARTLQVRDAYLSPIHLLQVNLLKRVRDAGDSADPVLRRALLLTINGVAAGLRNTG
;
A
#
# COMPACT_ATOMS: atom_id res chain seq x y z
N MET A 1 8.02 -29.04 -6.25
CA MET A 1 7.65 -28.09 -7.32
C MET A 1 6.54 -28.71 -8.14
N SER A 2 5.28 -28.46 -7.80
CA SER A 2 4.14 -28.89 -8.62
C SER A 2 3.90 -27.79 -9.65
N GLN A 3 3.87 -28.15 -10.92
CA GLN A 3 3.51 -27.29 -12.02
C GLN A 3 2.15 -26.62 -11.71
N SER A 4 2.14 -25.31 -11.78
CA SER A 4 0.91 -24.49 -11.66
C SER A 4 -0.10 -24.91 -12.73
N PRO A 5 -1.41 -25.00 -12.41
CA PRO A 5 -2.48 -25.34 -13.37
C PRO A 5 -2.67 -24.33 -14.50
N ILE A 6 -1.85 -23.29 -14.55
CA ILE A 6 -2.00 -22.07 -15.40
C ILE A 6 -1.79 -22.36 -16.90
N ALA A 7 -1.22 -23.50 -17.29
CA ALA A 7 -0.87 -23.77 -18.69
C ALA A 7 -2.06 -24.08 -19.64
N ALA A 8 -3.23 -24.41 -19.13
CA ALA A 8 -4.36 -24.85 -19.97
C ALA A 8 -5.32 -23.73 -20.40
N ASP A 9 -5.24 -22.52 -19.81
CA ASP A 9 -6.31 -21.52 -19.88
C ASP A 9 -5.97 -20.23 -20.67
N ASP A 10 -4.85 -20.18 -21.36
CA ASP A 10 -4.44 -19.06 -22.22
C ASP A 10 -5.46 -18.74 -23.36
N ALA A 11 -6.33 -19.71 -23.66
CA ALA A 11 -7.37 -19.57 -24.69
C ALA A 11 -8.53 -18.66 -24.23
N ALA A 12 -8.94 -18.77 -22.97
CA ALA A 12 -10.03 -17.96 -22.41
C ALA A 12 -9.61 -16.48 -22.32
N LEU A 13 -8.40 -16.20 -21.80
CA LEU A 13 -7.86 -14.84 -21.78
C LEU A 13 -7.78 -14.23 -23.18
N ARG A 14 -7.24 -14.97 -24.13
CA ARG A 14 -7.16 -14.51 -25.54
C ARG A 14 -8.53 -14.24 -26.13
N SER A 15 -9.52 -15.04 -25.78
CA SER A 15 -10.91 -14.82 -26.21
C SER A 15 -11.49 -13.53 -25.66
N ASP A 16 -11.31 -13.28 -24.35
CA ASP A 16 -11.80 -12.06 -23.69
C ASP A 16 -11.10 -10.80 -24.23
N VAL A 17 -9.76 -10.83 -24.36
CA VAL A 17 -9.00 -9.70 -24.95
C VAL A 17 -9.43 -9.42 -26.39
N ARG A 18 -9.63 -10.47 -27.21
CA ARG A 18 -10.10 -10.32 -28.59
C ARG A 18 -11.51 -9.72 -28.61
N ARG A 19 -12.42 -10.24 -27.80
CA ARG A 19 -13.81 -9.74 -27.69
C ARG A 19 -13.86 -8.26 -27.32
N LEU A 20 -13.06 -7.82 -26.32
CA LEU A 20 -13.00 -6.42 -25.94
C LEU A 20 -12.33 -5.56 -27.02
N GLY A 21 -11.30 -6.07 -27.69
CA GLY A 21 -10.66 -5.40 -28.83
C GLY A 21 -11.63 -5.21 -30.01
N ASP A 22 -12.44 -6.22 -30.32
CA ASP A 22 -13.47 -6.13 -31.37
C ASP A 22 -14.55 -5.12 -31.03
N LEU A 23 -14.99 -5.07 -29.76
CA LEU A 23 -15.94 -4.05 -29.28
C LEU A 23 -15.34 -2.65 -29.35
N LEU A 24 -14.08 -2.47 -28.94
CA LEU A 24 -13.39 -1.19 -29.11
C LEU A 24 -13.33 -0.79 -30.60
N GLY A 25 -12.94 -1.70 -31.50
CA GLY A 25 -12.92 -1.44 -32.93
C GLY A 25 -14.27 -0.97 -33.47
N GLN A 26 -15.38 -1.63 -33.04
CA GLN A 26 -16.74 -1.22 -33.39
C GLN A 26 -17.09 0.17 -32.82
N THR A 27 -16.65 0.46 -31.59
CA THR A 27 -16.80 1.79 -30.95
C THR A 27 -16.07 2.86 -31.74
N LEU A 28 -14.81 2.62 -32.12
CA LEU A 28 -14.04 3.60 -32.94
C LEU A 28 -14.75 3.91 -34.26
N VAL A 29 -15.24 2.88 -34.99
CA VAL A 29 -15.99 3.09 -36.24
C VAL A 29 -17.29 3.87 -36.02
N ARG A 30 -17.99 3.58 -34.93
CA ARG A 30 -19.30 4.19 -34.60
C ARG A 30 -19.15 5.66 -34.18
N GLN A 31 -18.11 5.98 -33.44
CA GLN A 31 -17.92 7.30 -32.81
C GLN A 31 -17.06 8.24 -33.64
N GLU A 32 -16.05 7.73 -34.34
CA GLU A 32 -15.01 8.54 -35.00
C GLU A 32 -14.94 8.25 -36.53
N GLY A 33 -15.60 7.19 -37.01
CA GLY A 33 -15.53 6.75 -38.41
C GLY A 33 -14.54 5.61 -38.65
N PRO A 34 -14.62 4.95 -39.81
CA PRO A 34 -13.76 3.82 -40.16
C PRO A 34 -12.29 4.21 -40.36
N GLU A 35 -12.00 5.49 -40.60
CA GLU A 35 -10.65 6.03 -40.85
C GLU A 35 -9.76 5.86 -39.64
N LEU A 36 -10.27 6.10 -38.43
CA LEU A 36 -9.48 5.94 -37.21
C LEU A 36 -9.08 4.48 -36.98
N LEU A 37 -10.01 3.53 -37.18
CA LEU A 37 -9.67 2.11 -37.05
C LEU A 37 -8.64 1.69 -38.10
N ALA A 38 -8.74 2.20 -39.32
CA ALA A 38 -7.76 1.93 -40.36
C ALA A 38 -6.38 2.47 -39.98
N LEU A 39 -6.29 3.69 -39.44
CA LEU A 39 -5.07 4.29 -38.94
C LEU A 39 -4.45 3.48 -37.80
N VAL A 40 -5.26 3.04 -36.83
CA VAL A 40 -4.79 2.17 -35.71
C VAL A 40 -4.12 0.90 -36.23
N GLU A 41 -4.75 0.22 -37.20
CA GLU A 41 -4.22 -1.03 -37.77
C GLU A 41 -3.00 -0.78 -38.66
N GLU A 42 -2.95 0.31 -39.44
CA GLU A 42 -1.79 0.73 -40.22
C GLU A 42 -0.57 0.99 -39.31
N VAL A 43 -0.76 1.81 -38.27
CA VAL A 43 0.33 2.14 -37.32
C VAL A 43 0.80 0.87 -36.60
N ARG A 44 -0.14 0.02 -36.14
CA ARG A 44 0.22 -1.24 -35.47
C ARG A 44 1.08 -2.16 -36.34
N LYS A 45 0.77 -2.22 -37.63
CA LYS A 45 1.52 -3.00 -38.62
C LYS A 45 2.87 -2.36 -38.93
N ALA A 46 2.90 -1.08 -39.22
CA ALA A 46 4.12 -0.33 -39.54
C ALA A 46 5.16 -0.34 -38.40
N VAL A 47 4.70 -0.23 -37.14
CA VAL A 47 5.59 -0.30 -35.98
C VAL A 47 6.23 -1.70 -35.85
N ARG A 48 5.49 -2.79 -36.10
CA ARG A 48 6.04 -4.15 -36.15
C ARG A 48 7.09 -4.31 -37.27
N GLU A 49 6.90 -3.65 -38.40
CA GLU A 49 7.79 -3.70 -39.54
C GLU A 49 8.97 -2.71 -39.41
N GLY A 50 9.02 -1.89 -38.35
CA GLY A 50 10.10 -0.94 -38.07
C GLY A 50 9.94 0.42 -38.78
N SER A 51 8.89 0.64 -39.55
CA SER A 51 8.59 1.87 -40.31
C SER A 51 7.63 2.83 -39.62
N GLY A 52 7.11 2.48 -38.46
CA GLY A 52 6.06 3.25 -37.77
C GLY A 52 6.45 4.69 -37.36
N ALA A 53 7.73 4.96 -37.12
CA ALA A 53 8.18 6.29 -36.70
C ALA A 53 7.92 7.37 -37.75
N GLU A 54 8.04 7.04 -39.05
CA GLU A 54 7.84 7.98 -40.17
C GLU A 54 6.36 8.37 -40.30
N ILE A 55 5.45 7.39 -40.15
CA ILE A 55 4.00 7.62 -40.18
C ILE A 55 3.61 8.51 -39.01
N LEU A 56 4.04 8.16 -37.79
CA LEU A 56 3.68 8.88 -36.57
C LEU A 56 4.25 10.33 -36.55
N ALA A 57 5.36 10.58 -37.19
CA ALA A 57 5.93 11.93 -37.30
C ALA A 57 5.09 12.88 -38.18
N GLN A 58 4.29 12.35 -39.09
CA GLN A 58 3.47 13.14 -40.02
C GLN A 58 2.03 13.37 -39.55
N LEU A 59 1.64 12.75 -38.40
CA LEU A 59 0.26 12.90 -37.90
C LEU A 59 -0.05 14.30 -37.41
N SER A 60 -1.29 14.69 -37.63
CA SER A 60 -1.87 15.90 -37.02
C SER A 60 -1.91 15.72 -35.49
N VAL A 61 -2.09 16.78 -34.74
CA VAL A 61 -2.24 16.69 -33.27
C VAL A 61 -3.53 15.96 -32.91
N GLU A 62 -4.59 16.23 -33.65
CA GLU A 62 -5.90 15.62 -33.47
C GLU A 62 -5.86 14.10 -33.70
N ASP A 63 -5.25 13.64 -34.81
CA ASP A 63 -5.07 12.22 -35.08
C ASP A 63 -4.20 11.55 -34.01
N SER A 64 -3.17 12.26 -33.53
CA SER A 64 -2.31 11.79 -32.44
C SER A 64 -3.11 11.60 -31.14
N VAL A 65 -4.01 12.51 -30.78
CA VAL A 65 -4.92 12.37 -29.62
C VAL A 65 -5.81 11.15 -29.75
N GLN A 66 -6.48 10.99 -30.90
CA GLN A 66 -7.38 9.87 -31.14
C GLN A 66 -6.62 8.53 -31.10
N LEU A 67 -5.47 8.47 -31.72
CA LEU A 67 -4.63 7.26 -31.76
C LEU A 67 -4.11 6.85 -30.37
N VAL A 68 -3.61 7.81 -29.59
CA VAL A 68 -3.17 7.55 -28.20
C VAL A 68 -4.35 7.04 -27.37
N ARG A 69 -5.52 7.68 -27.47
CA ARG A 69 -6.72 7.23 -26.75
C ARG A 69 -7.12 5.81 -27.13
N ALA A 70 -7.05 5.47 -28.43
CA ALA A 70 -7.38 4.11 -28.89
C ALA A 70 -6.45 3.06 -28.26
N PHE A 71 -5.14 3.30 -28.24
CA PHE A 71 -4.18 2.39 -27.60
C PHE A 71 -4.32 2.36 -26.08
N SER A 72 -4.52 3.51 -25.42
CA SER A 72 -4.74 3.57 -23.97
C SER A 72 -6.00 2.81 -23.55
N THR A 73 -7.11 3.02 -24.26
CA THR A 73 -8.37 2.29 -24.00
C THR A 73 -8.20 0.80 -24.22
N TYR A 74 -7.47 0.38 -25.26
CA TYR A 74 -7.14 -1.03 -25.46
C TYR A 74 -6.38 -1.61 -24.25
N PHE A 75 -5.39 -0.90 -23.69
CA PHE A 75 -4.69 -1.36 -22.50
C PHE A 75 -5.59 -1.45 -21.26
N HIS A 76 -6.46 -0.48 -21.07
CA HIS A 76 -7.44 -0.56 -19.98
C HIS A 76 -8.31 -1.81 -20.10
N LEU A 77 -8.83 -2.09 -21.30
CA LEU A 77 -9.65 -3.27 -21.56
C LEU A 77 -8.87 -4.59 -21.42
N ALA A 78 -7.65 -4.65 -21.95
CA ALA A 78 -6.77 -5.81 -21.80
C ALA A 78 -6.41 -6.07 -20.32
N ASN A 79 -6.13 -5.01 -19.55
CA ASN A 79 -5.88 -5.12 -18.11
C ASN A 79 -7.08 -5.69 -17.35
N VAL A 80 -8.30 -5.27 -17.68
CA VAL A 80 -9.52 -5.83 -17.09
C VAL A 80 -9.69 -7.31 -17.46
N ALA A 81 -9.49 -7.68 -18.73
CA ALA A 81 -9.55 -9.08 -19.14
C ALA A 81 -8.55 -9.95 -18.38
N GLU A 82 -7.32 -9.47 -18.20
CA GLU A 82 -6.30 -10.18 -17.41
C GLU A 82 -6.67 -10.29 -15.93
N GLN A 83 -7.25 -9.24 -15.34
CA GLN A 83 -7.72 -9.26 -13.95
C GLN A 83 -8.85 -10.27 -13.74
N VAL A 84 -9.87 -10.27 -14.63
CA VAL A 84 -10.98 -11.22 -14.58
C VAL A 84 -10.50 -12.66 -14.80
N HIS A 85 -9.62 -12.87 -15.78
CA HIS A 85 -9.01 -14.17 -16.00
C HIS A 85 -8.23 -14.67 -14.79
N ARG A 86 -7.37 -13.83 -14.20
CA ARG A 86 -6.65 -14.14 -12.97
C ARG A 86 -7.60 -14.48 -11.82
N ALA A 87 -8.69 -13.74 -11.67
CA ALA A 87 -9.70 -14.00 -10.66
C ALA A 87 -10.34 -15.39 -10.82
N ARG A 88 -10.67 -15.78 -12.06
CA ARG A 88 -11.22 -17.12 -12.38
C ARG A 88 -10.23 -18.23 -12.07
N VAL A 89 -8.98 -18.10 -12.51
CA VAL A 89 -7.91 -19.09 -12.24
C VAL A 89 -7.70 -19.26 -10.74
N LEU A 90 -7.68 -18.17 -9.98
CA LEU A 90 -7.52 -18.19 -8.52
C LEU A 90 -8.73 -18.84 -7.82
N ALA A 91 -9.95 -18.58 -8.30
CA ALA A 91 -11.15 -19.21 -7.78
C ALA A 91 -11.14 -20.74 -8.02
N GLU A 92 -10.72 -21.18 -9.21
CA GLU A 92 -10.57 -22.60 -9.53
C GLU A 92 -9.43 -23.26 -8.70
N ALA A 93 -8.28 -22.59 -8.58
CA ALA A 93 -7.18 -23.07 -7.75
C ALA A 93 -7.57 -23.23 -6.27
N ARG A 94 -8.45 -22.36 -5.77
CA ARG A 94 -9.00 -22.45 -4.40
C ARG A 94 -9.83 -23.72 -4.20
N VAL A 95 -10.63 -24.08 -5.21
CA VAL A 95 -11.48 -25.29 -5.15
C VAL A 95 -10.65 -26.57 -5.26
N THR A 96 -9.62 -26.58 -6.11
CA THR A 96 -8.82 -27.77 -6.40
C THR A 96 -7.63 -27.97 -5.48
N GLY A 97 -6.96 -26.91 -5.07
CA GLY A 97 -5.70 -26.93 -4.33
C GLY A 97 -5.74 -26.28 -2.94
N GLY A 98 -6.93 -25.89 -2.47
CA GLY A 98 -7.10 -25.17 -1.21
C GLY A 98 -6.70 -23.67 -1.28
N SER A 99 -7.23 -22.92 -0.33
CA SER A 99 -6.95 -21.48 -0.20
C SER A 99 -5.52 -21.23 0.34
N TRP A 100 -5.07 -19.98 0.30
CA TRP A 100 -3.78 -19.60 0.92
C TRP A 100 -3.77 -19.87 2.42
N LEU A 101 -4.88 -19.55 3.10
CA LEU A 101 -5.05 -19.83 4.53
C LEU A 101 -5.02 -21.33 4.81
N ALA A 102 -5.73 -22.15 4.03
CA ALA A 102 -5.71 -23.60 4.19
C ALA A 102 -4.29 -24.16 4.09
N ARG A 103 -3.53 -23.72 3.06
CA ARG A 103 -2.14 -24.15 2.86
C ARG A 103 -1.20 -23.67 3.97
N ALA A 104 -1.41 -22.46 4.49
CA ALA A 104 -0.64 -21.93 5.61
C ALA A 104 -0.92 -22.76 6.86
N VAL A 105 -2.18 -23.04 7.17
CA VAL A 105 -2.58 -23.87 8.32
C VAL A 105 -2.09 -25.29 8.18
N ASP A 106 -2.10 -25.89 6.99
CA ASP A 106 -1.53 -27.23 6.75
C ASP A 106 -0.02 -27.28 7.06
N ARG A 107 0.73 -26.22 6.71
CA ARG A 107 2.16 -26.12 7.06
C ARG A 107 2.37 -25.95 8.57
N ILE A 108 1.52 -25.17 9.23
CA ILE A 108 1.55 -25.01 10.69
C ILE A 108 1.20 -26.33 11.39
N ASP A 109 0.20 -27.04 10.94
CA ASP A 109 -0.19 -28.35 11.47
C ASP A 109 0.94 -29.39 11.30
N ALA A 110 1.61 -29.39 10.14
CA ALA A 110 2.76 -30.23 9.90
C ALA A 110 3.92 -29.90 10.87
N ALA A 111 4.20 -28.62 11.11
CA ALA A 111 5.22 -28.20 12.07
C ALA A 111 4.82 -28.53 13.52
N LEU A 112 3.53 -28.35 13.89
CA LEU A 112 2.98 -28.74 15.20
C LEU A 112 3.13 -30.25 15.46
N LYS A 113 2.96 -31.10 14.45
CA LYS A 113 3.14 -32.54 14.54
C LYS A 113 4.61 -32.98 14.53
N ALA A 114 5.46 -32.25 13.81
CA ALA A 114 6.89 -32.62 13.70
C ALA A 114 7.67 -32.37 14.98
N GLN A 115 7.28 -31.42 15.84
CA GLN A 115 7.93 -31.08 17.11
C GLN A 115 9.47 -31.00 16.97
N THR A 116 9.91 -30.15 16.03
CA THR A 116 11.35 -30.02 15.71
C THR A 116 12.11 -29.50 16.93
N PRO A 117 13.18 -30.18 17.40
CA PRO A 117 13.94 -29.75 18.56
C PRO A 117 14.44 -28.29 18.44
N GLY A 118 14.15 -27.47 19.47
CA GLY A 118 14.47 -26.03 19.50
C GLY A 118 13.46 -25.14 18.75
N HIS A 119 12.44 -25.74 18.14
CA HIS A 119 11.34 -25.07 17.46
C HIS A 119 9.99 -25.75 17.75
N GLU A 120 9.85 -26.29 18.97
CA GLU A 120 8.62 -26.92 19.43
C GLU A 120 7.48 -25.87 19.39
N LEU A 121 6.31 -26.31 18.94
CA LEU A 121 5.10 -25.50 18.88
C LEU A 121 4.01 -26.11 19.75
N THR A 122 3.25 -25.26 20.44
CA THR A 122 2.05 -25.65 21.17
C THR A 122 0.82 -24.95 20.60
N LYS A 123 -0.36 -25.57 20.78
CA LYS A 123 -1.62 -24.94 20.37
C LYS A 123 -1.90 -23.66 21.16
N GLU A 124 -1.49 -23.63 22.41
CA GLU A 124 -1.64 -22.48 23.32
C GLU A 124 -0.83 -21.28 22.83
N GLU A 125 0.43 -21.48 22.42
CA GLU A 125 1.26 -20.44 21.84
C GLU A 125 0.67 -19.94 20.52
N ILE A 126 0.23 -20.84 19.63
CA ILE A 126 -0.41 -20.46 18.37
C ILE A 126 -1.68 -19.63 18.66
N ALA A 127 -2.50 -20.01 19.64
CA ALA A 127 -3.70 -19.28 20.03
C ALA A 127 -3.36 -17.87 20.58
N GLU A 128 -2.28 -17.74 21.35
CA GLU A 128 -1.80 -16.44 21.84
C GLU A 128 -1.38 -15.54 20.68
N TRP A 129 -0.55 -16.03 19.74
CA TRP A 129 -0.13 -15.24 18.59
C TRP A 129 -1.28 -14.85 17.68
N VAL A 130 -2.18 -15.78 17.39
CA VAL A 130 -3.36 -15.53 16.56
C VAL A 130 -4.29 -14.49 17.22
N GLY A 131 -4.45 -14.57 18.53
CA GLY A 131 -5.22 -13.59 19.31
C GLY A 131 -4.61 -12.18 19.33
N ALA A 132 -3.28 -12.09 19.26
CA ALA A 132 -2.51 -10.85 19.24
C ALA A 132 -2.19 -10.35 17.82
N MET A 133 -2.53 -11.10 16.80
CA MET A 133 -2.19 -10.81 15.40
C MET A 133 -2.82 -9.51 14.92
N SER A 134 -2.04 -8.68 14.21
CA SER A 134 -2.48 -7.41 13.63
C SER A 134 -1.74 -7.15 12.31
N VAL A 135 -2.36 -7.53 11.21
CA VAL A 135 -1.91 -7.25 9.84
C VAL A 135 -2.65 -6.03 9.36
N ARG A 136 -1.91 -4.98 9.00
CA ARG A 136 -2.50 -3.67 8.67
C ARG A 136 -2.00 -3.12 7.33
N PRO A 137 -2.72 -3.37 6.23
CA PRO A 137 -2.56 -2.59 4.99
C PRO A 137 -2.92 -1.13 5.24
N VAL A 138 -2.04 -0.20 4.85
CA VAL A 138 -2.21 1.25 5.07
C VAL A 138 -2.36 1.94 3.73
N PHE A 139 -3.54 2.51 3.50
CA PHE A 139 -3.87 3.22 2.26
C PHE A 139 -3.18 4.58 2.22
N THR A 140 -2.52 4.88 1.12
CA THR A 140 -1.78 6.12 0.95
C THR A 140 -2.21 6.86 -0.31
N ALA A 141 -2.27 8.19 -0.25
CA ALA A 141 -2.50 9.05 -1.40
C ALA A 141 -1.18 9.32 -2.12
N HIS A 142 -0.64 8.33 -2.80
CA HIS A 142 0.51 8.57 -3.65
C HIS A 142 0.06 8.96 -5.06
N PRO A 143 0.75 9.89 -5.73
CA PRO A 143 0.39 10.36 -7.05
C PRO A 143 0.81 9.34 -8.12
N THR A 144 0.24 8.15 -8.07
CA THR A 144 0.60 7.03 -8.93
C THR A 144 -0.61 6.43 -9.66
N GLU A 145 -1.85 6.70 -9.19
CA GLU A 145 -3.05 6.31 -9.92
C GLU A 145 -3.39 7.36 -10.98
N ALA A 146 -3.05 7.06 -12.22
CA ALA A 146 -3.28 7.94 -13.35
C ALA A 146 -4.76 7.97 -13.78
N ALA A 147 -5.48 6.85 -13.60
CA ALA A 147 -6.87 6.73 -14.03
C ALA A 147 -7.84 7.52 -13.13
N ARG A 148 -8.79 8.19 -13.75
CA ARG A 148 -9.89 8.88 -13.04
C ARG A 148 -10.87 7.84 -12.48
N ARG A 149 -11.52 8.17 -11.35
CA ARG A 149 -12.55 7.31 -10.75
C ARG A 149 -13.66 6.94 -11.73
N SER A 150 -14.07 7.88 -12.60
CA SER A 150 -15.07 7.62 -13.64
C SER A 150 -14.63 6.56 -14.67
N VAL A 151 -13.33 6.45 -14.94
CA VAL A 151 -12.75 5.40 -15.77
C VAL A 151 -12.74 4.08 -14.99
N LEU A 152 -12.22 4.07 -13.76
CA LEU A 152 -12.15 2.88 -12.90
C LEU A 152 -13.53 2.25 -12.66
N ASN A 153 -14.58 3.05 -12.45
CA ASN A 153 -15.95 2.55 -12.30
C ASN A 153 -16.46 1.83 -13.56
N LYS A 154 -16.14 2.35 -14.74
CA LYS A 154 -16.54 1.69 -16.02
C LYS A 154 -15.75 0.40 -16.23
N LEU A 155 -14.46 0.39 -15.88
CA LEU A 155 -13.62 -0.81 -15.93
C LEU A 155 -14.13 -1.88 -14.97
N GLY A 156 -14.56 -1.51 -13.76
CA GLY A 156 -15.24 -2.42 -12.83
C GLY A 156 -16.53 -3.00 -13.43
N SER A 157 -17.39 -2.16 -14.02
CA SER A 157 -18.61 -2.63 -14.70
C SER A 157 -18.29 -3.57 -15.87
N ILE A 158 -17.24 -3.31 -16.64
CA ILE A 158 -16.77 -4.21 -17.71
C ILE A 158 -16.33 -5.55 -17.13
N ALA A 159 -15.61 -5.55 -16.02
CA ALA A 159 -15.16 -6.77 -15.36
C ALA A 159 -16.37 -7.65 -14.93
N ASP A 160 -17.37 -7.04 -14.27
CA ASP A 160 -18.59 -7.74 -13.84
C ASP A 160 -19.35 -8.33 -15.03
N LEU A 161 -19.41 -7.59 -16.14
CA LEU A 161 -20.09 -8.05 -17.37
C LEU A 161 -19.31 -9.14 -18.11
N LEU A 162 -17.99 -9.19 -17.98
CA LEU A 162 -17.16 -10.26 -18.55
C LEU A 162 -17.34 -11.59 -17.83
N ASP A 163 -17.68 -11.58 -16.56
CA ASP A 163 -17.73 -12.79 -15.74
C ASP A 163 -18.91 -13.71 -16.11
N ASP A 164 -19.96 -13.21 -16.75
CA ASP A 164 -21.05 -14.02 -17.31
C ASP A 164 -21.24 -13.86 -18.83
N PRO A 165 -20.43 -14.54 -19.65
CA PRO A 165 -20.43 -14.35 -21.11
C PRO A 165 -21.67 -14.94 -21.85
N ARG A 166 -22.56 -15.67 -21.17
CA ARG A 166 -23.65 -16.43 -21.81
C ARG A 166 -24.95 -15.65 -21.92
N ASN A 167 -25.06 -14.50 -21.26
CA ASN A 167 -26.30 -13.71 -21.29
C ASN A 167 -26.27 -12.70 -22.45
N PRO A 168 -27.15 -12.80 -23.47
CA PRO A 168 -27.17 -11.87 -24.61
C PRO A 168 -27.35 -10.39 -24.24
N SER A 169 -28.14 -10.09 -23.19
CA SER A 169 -28.32 -8.72 -22.72
C SER A 169 -27.06 -8.13 -22.11
N GLN A 170 -26.13 -8.95 -21.62
CA GLN A 170 -24.85 -8.50 -21.13
C GLN A 170 -23.90 -8.11 -22.26
N GLN A 171 -24.01 -8.69 -23.44
CA GLN A 171 -23.23 -8.30 -24.61
C GLN A 171 -23.56 -6.87 -25.03
N GLU A 172 -24.85 -6.51 -25.06
CA GLU A 172 -25.28 -5.14 -25.38
C GLU A 172 -24.80 -4.15 -24.35
N ARG A 173 -24.94 -4.47 -23.06
CA ARG A 173 -24.44 -3.64 -21.95
C ARG A 173 -22.91 -3.50 -21.94
N LEU A 174 -22.19 -4.55 -22.32
CA LEU A 174 -20.72 -4.49 -22.45
C LEU A 174 -20.31 -3.53 -23.57
N ALA A 175 -20.97 -3.61 -24.73
CA ALA A 175 -20.73 -2.69 -25.84
C ALA A 175 -21.07 -1.23 -25.46
N GLU A 176 -22.20 -1.02 -24.78
CA GLU A 176 -22.59 0.29 -24.23
C GLU A 176 -21.54 0.83 -23.26
N THR A 177 -21.02 0.00 -22.37
CA THR A 177 -20.02 0.43 -21.38
C THR A 177 -18.68 0.76 -22.03
N VAL A 178 -18.28 0.06 -23.11
CA VAL A 178 -17.09 0.39 -23.90
C VAL A 178 -17.27 1.72 -24.61
N ASP A 179 -18.45 2.02 -25.17
CA ASP A 179 -18.77 3.33 -25.75
C ASP A 179 -18.71 4.44 -24.70
N LEU A 180 -19.28 4.21 -23.51
CA LEU A 180 -19.20 5.16 -22.40
C LEU A 180 -17.75 5.38 -21.92
N LEU A 181 -16.92 4.33 -21.95
CA LEU A 181 -15.50 4.47 -21.64
C LEU A 181 -14.79 5.33 -22.67
N TRP A 182 -15.03 5.12 -23.97
CA TRP A 182 -14.46 5.92 -25.04
C TRP A 182 -14.87 7.41 -24.95
N GLN A 183 -16.11 7.71 -24.56
CA GLN A 183 -16.59 9.08 -24.37
C GLN A 183 -16.15 9.71 -23.04
N THR A 184 -15.45 8.98 -22.17
CA THR A 184 -14.96 9.50 -20.90
C THR A 184 -13.57 10.10 -21.06
N ASP A 185 -13.37 11.33 -20.54
CA ASP A 185 -12.05 11.93 -20.51
C ASP A 185 -11.15 11.22 -19.51
N GLU A 186 -9.95 10.84 -19.95
CA GLU A 186 -8.95 10.15 -19.14
C GLU A 186 -8.19 11.12 -18.22
N LEU A 187 -8.00 12.37 -18.65
CA LEU A 187 -7.23 13.36 -17.91
C LEU A 187 -8.06 14.09 -16.86
N ARG A 188 -7.43 14.46 -15.77
CA ARG A 188 -8.03 15.34 -14.76
C ARG A 188 -7.93 16.79 -15.20
N LEU A 189 -8.99 17.57 -14.94
CA LEU A 189 -9.02 18.99 -15.29
C LEU A 189 -8.30 19.89 -14.29
N GLY A 190 -8.04 19.38 -13.09
CA GLY A 190 -7.37 20.12 -12.02
C GLY A 190 -6.74 19.17 -11.01
N ARG A 191 -5.92 19.74 -10.13
CA ARG A 191 -5.27 19.01 -9.05
C ARG A 191 -6.33 18.58 -8.03
N PRO A 192 -6.37 17.29 -7.63
CA PRO A 192 -7.26 16.84 -6.57
C PRO A 192 -6.88 17.49 -5.24
N GLU A 193 -7.87 17.76 -4.41
CA GLU A 193 -7.69 18.15 -3.03
C GLU A 193 -7.46 16.90 -2.14
N PRO A 194 -6.85 17.05 -0.95
CA PRO A 194 -6.66 15.92 -0.05
C PRO A 194 -7.94 15.17 0.32
N LEU A 195 -9.07 15.85 0.39
CA LEU A 195 -10.38 15.22 0.67
C LEU A 195 -10.91 14.40 -0.52
N ASP A 196 -10.61 14.79 -1.76
CA ASP A 196 -10.92 13.96 -2.93
C ASP A 196 -10.16 12.64 -2.89
N GLU A 197 -8.89 12.68 -2.48
CA GLU A 197 -8.06 11.50 -2.30
C GLU A 197 -8.60 10.61 -1.16
N ALA A 198 -9.00 11.20 -0.04
CA ALA A 198 -9.62 10.49 1.06
C ALA A 198 -10.89 9.75 0.62
N LEU A 199 -11.78 10.45 -0.08
CA LEU A 199 -13.01 9.86 -0.60
C LEU A 199 -12.75 8.68 -1.54
N ASN A 200 -11.74 8.79 -2.41
CA ASN A 200 -11.36 7.69 -3.31
C ASN A 200 -10.90 6.43 -2.54
N ALA A 201 -10.13 6.57 -1.46
CA ALA A 201 -9.72 5.43 -0.64
C ALA A 201 -10.90 4.81 0.12
N LEU A 202 -11.83 5.63 0.60
CA LEU A 202 -12.99 5.16 1.35
C LEU A 202 -13.91 4.26 0.52
N TYR A 203 -14.02 4.47 -0.79
CA TYR A 203 -14.78 3.55 -1.65
C TYR A 203 -14.22 2.13 -1.63
N TYR A 204 -12.89 1.97 -1.66
CA TYR A 204 -12.28 0.64 -1.55
C TYR A 204 -12.47 0.01 -0.17
N LEU A 205 -12.41 0.82 0.90
CA LEU A 205 -12.65 0.35 2.26
C LEU A 205 -14.12 -0.07 2.46
N ASP A 206 -15.08 0.66 1.87
CA ASP A 206 -16.51 0.30 1.86
C ASP A 206 -16.74 -1.06 1.17
N ASP A 207 -16.09 -1.30 0.01
CA ASP A 207 -16.18 -2.56 -0.74
C ASP A 207 -15.52 -3.71 0.04
N LEU A 208 -14.36 -3.47 0.66
CA LEU A 208 -13.69 -4.44 1.53
C LEU A 208 -14.56 -4.83 2.73
N PHE A 209 -15.20 -3.84 3.36
CA PHE A 209 -16.12 -4.06 4.50
C PHE A 209 -17.31 -4.93 4.10
N THR A 210 -17.91 -4.67 2.94
CA THR A 210 -19.17 -5.29 2.54
C THR A 210 -19.01 -6.63 1.84
N GLN A 211 -17.93 -6.84 1.09
CA GLN A 211 -17.82 -7.96 0.16
C GLN A 211 -16.66 -8.93 0.49
N THR A 212 -15.53 -8.43 0.96
CA THR A 212 -14.29 -9.21 1.02
C THR A 212 -13.94 -9.70 2.42
N VAL A 213 -13.82 -8.77 3.37
CA VAL A 213 -13.29 -9.07 4.71
C VAL A 213 -14.19 -10.00 5.53
N PRO A 214 -15.54 -9.93 5.44
CA PRO A 214 -16.40 -10.87 6.15
C PRO A 214 -16.09 -12.33 5.84
N GLU A 215 -15.84 -12.63 4.57
CA GLU A 215 -15.54 -14.01 4.12
C GLU A 215 -14.13 -14.44 4.50
N VAL A 216 -13.13 -13.57 4.31
CA VAL A 216 -11.73 -13.90 4.65
C VAL A 216 -11.56 -14.16 6.14
N LEU A 217 -12.15 -13.34 7.02
CA LEU A 217 -12.05 -13.54 8.47
C LEU A 217 -12.83 -14.76 8.96
N ASN A 218 -13.95 -15.08 8.31
CA ASN A 218 -14.70 -16.30 8.58
C ASN A 218 -13.89 -17.54 8.16
N ASP A 219 -13.26 -17.51 6.99
CA ASP A 219 -12.41 -18.60 6.52
C ASP A 219 -11.17 -18.76 7.40
N PHE A 220 -10.54 -17.65 7.83
CA PHE A 220 -9.43 -17.67 8.78
C PHE A 220 -9.80 -18.38 10.08
N ALA A 221 -10.95 -18.04 10.67
CA ALA A 221 -11.40 -18.69 11.90
C ALA A 221 -11.71 -20.19 11.72
N LYS A 222 -12.29 -20.57 10.57
CA LYS A 222 -12.58 -21.98 10.23
C LYS A 222 -11.28 -22.78 10.05
N GLU A 223 -10.31 -22.23 9.32
CA GLU A 223 -9.04 -22.91 9.08
C GLU A 223 -8.26 -23.11 10.38
N MET A 224 -8.20 -22.11 11.26
CA MET A 224 -7.57 -22.25 12.57
C MET A 224 -8.26 -23.29 13.45
N LYS A 225 -9.59 -23.40 13.38
CA LYS A 225 -10.35 -24.42 14.10
C LYS A 225 -10.02 -25.86 13.65
N ARG A 226 -9.55 -26.06 12.40
CA ARG A 226 -9.10 -27.39 11.91
C ARG A 226 -7.94 -27.98 12.73
N ILE A 227 -7.13 -27.11 13.32
CA ILE A 227 -6.00 -27.50 14.19
C ILE A 227 -6.30 -27.25 15.67
N ASP A 228 -7.58 -27.15 16.03
CA ASP A 228 -8.09 -26.90 17.38
C ASP A 228 -7.60 -25.58 18.00
N VAL A 229 -7.38 -24.56 17.21
CA VAL A 229 -7.05 -23.21 17.66
C VAL A 229 -8.26 -22.30 17.45
N GLU A 230 -8.81 -21.76 18.52
CA GLU A 230 -9.93 -20.81 18.45
C GLU A 230 -9.42 -19.37 18.29
N VAL A 231 -9.95 -18.69 17.28
CA VAL A 231 -9.72 -17.26 17.07
C VAL A 231 -10.75 -16.47 17.88
N PRO A 232 -10.36 -15.66 18.87
CA PRO A 232 -11.32 -14.86 19.63
C PRO A 232 -12.24 -14.05 18.70
N ILE A 233 -13.54 -13.99 19.02
CA ILE A 233 -14.55 -13.40 18.14
C ILE A 233 -14.29 -11.91 17.85
N THR A 234 -13.68 -11.21 18.79
CA THR A 234 -13.33 -9.79 18.71
C THR A 234 -11.85 -9.55 18.37
N ALA A 235 -11.07 -10.62 18.05
CA ALA A 235 -9.70 -10.47 17.59
C ALA A 235 -9.65 -9.69 16.27
N ARG A 236 -8.56 -8.96 16.05
CA ARG A 236 -8.33 -8.09 14.91
C ARG A 236 -7.11 -8.55 14.09
N PRO A 237 -7.08 -9.80 13.59
CA PRO A 237 -5.94 -10.31 12.83
C PRO A 237 -5.69 -9.52 11.55
N LEU A 238 -6.71 -8.83 11.07
CA LEU A 238 -6.68 -7.89 9.96
C LEU A 238 -7.32 -6.57 10.41
N SER A 239 -6.70 -5.46 10.07
CA SER A 239 -7.25 -4.11 10.23
C SER A 239 -6.71 -3.22 9.10
N PHE A 240 -7.20 -1.99 8.98
CA PHE A 240 -6.78 -1.09 7.91
C PHE A 240 -6.22 0.20 8.51
N GLY A 241 -5.24 0.78 7.81
CA GLY A 241 -4.68 2.08 8.10
C GLY A 241 -4.91 3.06 6.97
N ASN A 242 -4.80 4.34 7.26
CA ASN A 242 -4.94 5.42 6.29
C ASN A 242 -3.91 6.54 6.57
N TRP A 243 -3.26 7.03 5.52
CA TRP A 243 -2.36 8.20 5.59
C TRP A 243 -2.98 9.47 5.00
N ILE A 244 -4.10 9.32 4.28
CA ILE A 244 -4.70 10.41 3.52
C ILE A 244 -5.31 11.41 4.47
N GLY A 245 -4.85 12.66 4.40
CA GLY A 245 -5.17 13.70 5.38
C GLY A 245 -4.24 13.72 6.61
N GLY A 246 -3.36 12.71 6.78
CA GLY A 246 -2.38 12.61 7.87
C GLY A 246 -0.93 12.90 7.47
N ASP A 247 -0.59 12.78 6.18
CA ASP A 247 0.78 12.90 5.67
C ASP A 247 1.13 14.34 5.30
N ARG A 248 1.85 15.02 6.19
CA ARG A 248 2.28 16.41 6.02
C ARG A 248 3.64 16.57 5.40
N ASP A 249 4.45 15.51 5.39
CA ASP A 249 5.84 15.57 4.92
C ASP A 249 5.92 16.11 3.49
N GLY A 250 6.35 17.37 3.39
CA GLY A 250 6.46 18.11 2.15
C GLY A 250 5.13 18.27 1.38
N ASN A 251 3.97 18.18 2.05
CA ASN A 251 2.68 18.54 1.49
C ASN A 251 2.07 19.73 2.23
N PRO A 252 2.19 20.96 1.71
CA PRO A 252 1.68 22.16 2.36
C PRO A 252 0.14 22.18 2.45
N ASN A 253 -0.55 21.36 1.63
CA ASN A 253 -2.00 21.29 1.58
C ASN A 253 -2.60 20.47 2.76
N ILE A 254 -1.80 19.72 3.51
CA ILE A 254 -2.27 18.99 4.69
C ILE A 254 -2.10 19.88 5.93
N THR A 255 -3.22 20.37 6.44
CA THR A 255 -3.33 21.18 7.67
C THR A 255 -4.00 20.37 8.78
N ALA A 256 -4.03 20.92 9.99
CA ALA A 256 -4.78 20.33 11.10
C ALA A 256 -6.29 20.23 10.80
N GLU A 257 -6.83 21.21 10.08
CA GLU A 257 -8.21 21.24 9.59
C GLU A 257 -8.47 20.11 8.59
N VAL A 258 -7.64 19.98 7.55
CA VAL A 258 -7.74 18.89 6.56
C VAL A 258 -7.67 17.52 7.22
N THR A 259 -6.84 17.35 8.26
CA THR A 259 -6.79 16.09 9.02
C THR A 259 -8.11 15.81 9.75
N THR A 260 -8.69 16.87 10.32
CA THR A 260 -10.01 16.77 11.00
C THR A 260 -11.09 16.39 10.00
N ASP A 261 -11.18 17.09 8.88
CA ASP A 261 -12.19 16.85 7.84
C ASP A 261 -12.06 15.45 7.22
N ALA A 262 -10.82 14.99 6.95
CA ALA A 262 -10.57 13.64 6.45
C ALA A 262 -11.00 12.55 7.44
N MET A 263 -10.77 12.76 8.74
CA MET A 263 -11.22 11.85 9.80
C MET A 263 -12.74 11.86 9.94
N GLU A 264 -13.38 13.02 9.87
CA GLU A 264 -14.85 13.13 9.90
C GLU A 264 -15.49 12.39 8.73
N LEU A 265 -14.94 12.57 7.53
CA LEU A 265 -15.39 11.89 6.33
C LEU A 265 -15.26 10.36 6.49
N GLN A 266 -14.12 9.90 6.98
CA GLN A 266 -13.82 8.48 7.19
C GLN A 266 -14.79 7.85 8.21
N VAL A 267 -14.99 8.47 9.37
CA VAL A 267 -15.90 7.98 10.42
C VAL A 267 -17.35 7.99 9.94
N SER A 268 -17.75 9.00 9.18
CA SER A 268 -19.10 9.08 8.59
C SER A 268 -19.36 7.89 7.64
N HIS A 269 -18.37 7.53 6.81
CA HIS A 269 -18.45 6.34 5.95
C HIS A 269 -18.54 5.05 6.77
N ALA A 270 -17.66 4.88 7.77
CA ALA A 270 -17.67 3.71 8.65
C ALA A 270 -19.03 3.47 9.31
N ILE A 271 -19.61 4.52 9.91
CA ILE A 271 -20.91 4.40 10.56
C ILE A 271 -22.01 4.10 9.55
N ARG A 272 -21.95 4.70 8.35
CA ARG A 272 -22.93 4.45 7.29
C ARG A 272 -22.96 2.97 6.86
N VAL A 273 -21.78 2.37 6.57
CA VAL A 273 -21.72 0.96 6.16
C VAL A 273 -22.03 0.01 7.32
N THR A 274 -21.67 0.37 8.55
CA THR A 274 -22.04 -0.39 9.76
C THR A 274 -23.56 -0.37 9.99
N ILE A 275 -24.23 0.78 9.83
CA ILE A 275 -25.69 0.88 9.88
C ILE A 275 -26.34 0.02 8.80
N ALA A 276 -25.80 0.00 7.59
CA ALA A 276 -26.29 -0.85 6.52
C ALA A 276 -26.17 -2.35 6.86
N ALA A 277 -25.04 -2.79 7.40
CA ALA A 277 -24.83 -4.16 7.86
C ALA A 277 -25.79 -4.53 9.01
N MET A 278 -25.98 -3.63 9.98
CA MET A 278 -26.91 -3.84 11.08
C MET A 278 -28.37 -3.88 10.63
N ASN A 279 -28.74 -3.11 9.61
CA ASN A 279 -30.10 -3.19 9.01
C ASN A 279 -30.31 -4.53 8.31
N ALA A 280 -29.31 -5.07 7.58
CA ALA A 280 -29.38 -6.40 7.00
C ALA A 280 -29.52 -7.47 8.09
N LEU A 281 -28.72 -7.39 9.15
CA LEU A 281 -28.80 -8.29 10.31
C LEU A 281 -30.19 -8.23 10.98
N ARG A 282 -30.72 -7.02 11.21
CA ARG A 282 -32.06 -6.79 11.78
C ARG A 282 -33.18 -7.46 10.98
N GLN A 283 -33.10 -7.43 9.65
CA GLN A 283 -34.09 -8.08 8.79
C GLN A 283 -34.07 -9.59 8.94
N MET A 284 -32.92 -10.20 9.18
CA MET A 284 -32.76 -11.65 9.32
C MET A 284 -33.09 -12.17 10.73
N LEU A 285 -32.86 -11.36 11.77
CA LEU A 285 -32.98 -11.77 13.17
C LEU A 285 -34.42 -11.65 13.72
N SER A 286 -35.37 -12.30 13.08
CA SER A 286 -36.76 -12.43 13.58
C SER A 286 -36.96 -13.61 14.53
N VAL A 287 -35.97 -13.87 15.38
CA VAL A 287 -36.02 -14.97 16.36
C VAL A 287 -36.99 -14.62 17.46
N SER A 288 -38.05 -15.45 17.61
CA SER A 288 -39.18 -15.18 18.54
C SER A 288 -39.02 -15.95 19.85
N THR A 289 -39.27 -15.28 20.96
CA THR A 289 -39.34 -15.88 22.29
C THR A 289 -40.45 -16.93 22.46
N LYS A 290 -41.44 -16.94 21.58
CA LYS A 290 -42.48 -17.98 21.52
C LYS A 290 -41.97 -19.32 20.98
N ILE A 291 -40.86 -19.34 20.28
CA ILE A 291 -40.26 -20.53 19.64
C ILE A 291 -38.96 -20.91 20.33
N VAL A 292 -38.11 -19.92 20.56
CA VAL A 292 -36.80 -20.09 21.19
C VAL A 292 -36.63 -19.01 22.25
N GLY A 293 -35.98 -19.28 23.34
CA GLY A 293 -35.78 -18.29 24.42
C GLY A 293 -34.76 -17.19 24.03
N ALA A 294 -34.61 -16.26 24.96
CA ALA A 294 -33.51 -15.33 24.98
C ALA A 294 -32.95 -15.25 26.41
N THR A 295 -31.67 -14.96 26.58
CA THR A 295 -31.09 -14.85 27.93
C THR A 295 -31.65 -13.66 28.69
N PRO A 296 -31.71 -13.73 30.04
CA PRO A 296 -32.11 -12.61 30.86
C PRO A 296 -31.26 -11.33 30.60
N GLU A 297 -29.98 -11.52 30.34
CA GLU A 297 -29.02 -10.45 30.06
C GLU A 297 -29.39 -9.68 28.77
N LEU A 298 -29.74 -10.43 27.71
CA LEU A 298 -30.21 -9.79 26.47
C LEU A 298 -31.53 -9.04 26.68
N SER A 299 -32.47 -9.67 27.41
CA SER A 299 -33.74 -9.04 27.68
C SER A 299 -33.58 -7.76 28.53
N ALA A 300 -32.74 -7.80 29.55
CA ALA A 300 -32.42 -6.61 30.36
C ALA A 300 -31.73 -5.51 29.55
N SER A 301 -30.86 -5.91 28.61
CA SER A 301 -30.19 -4.95 27.69
C SER A 301 -31.20 -4.26 26.78
N VAL A 302 -32.15 -5.01 26.20
CA VAL A 302 -33.25 -4.42 25.39
C VAL A 302 -34.12 -3.48 26.21
N GLU A 303 -34.51 -3.84 27.42
CA GLU A 303 -35.27 -2.95 28.31
C GLU A 303 -34.51 -1.66 28.63
N LYS A 304 -33.20 -1.76 28.83
CA LYS A 304 -32.33 -0.61 29.07
C LYS A 304 -32.29 0.30 27.84
N ASP A 305 -32.15 -0.27 26.66
CA ASP A 305 -32.13 0.49 25.40
C ASP A 305 -33.46 1.23 25.18
N LEU A 306 -34.60 0.58 25.44
CA LEU A 306 -35.92 1.19 25.29
C LEU A 306 -36.15 2.37 26.25
N LYS A 307 -35.48 2.39 27.41
CA LYS A 307 -35.53 3.52 28.34
C LYS A 307 -34.72 4.71 27.89
N HIS A 308 -33.60 4.49 27.20
CA HIS A 308 -32.67 5.52 26.77
C HIS A 308 -32.89 6.02 25.33
N ILE A 309 -33.72 5.32 24.56
CA ILE A 309 -34.07 5.64 23.18
C ILE A 309 -35.59 5.76 23.04
N PRO A 310 -36.19 6.87 23.51
CA PRO A 310 -37.63 7.05 23.42
C PRO A 310 -38.15 7.23 21.98
N GLU A 311 -37.29 7.40 21.03
CA GLU A 311 -37.56 7.54 19.59
C GLU A 311 -38.06 6.23 18.93
N PHE A 312 -38.08 5.10 19.65
CA PHE A 312 -38.65 3.88 19.11
C PHE A 312 -40.14 4.08 18.77
N GLU A 313 -40.53 3.74 17.55
CA GLU A 313 -41.91 3.81 17.10
C GLU A 313 -42.77 2.77 17.85
N GLN A 314 -43.85 3.22 18.50
CA GLN A 314 -44.73 2.38 19.31
C GLN A 314 -45.35 1.22 18.52
N ARG A 315 -45.66 1.43 17.24
CA ARG A 315 -46.13 0.37 16.36
C ARG A 315 -45.08 -0.71 16.18
N PHE A 316 -43.82 -0.32 15.93
CA PHE A 316 -42.68 -1.25 15.76
C PHE A 316 -42.48 -2.10 17.03
N LEU A 317 -42.50 -1.48 18.20
CA LEU A 317 -42.37 -2.16 19.49
C LEU A 317 -43.45 -3.21 19.70
N ARG A 318 -44.70 -2.85 19.41
CA ARG A 318 -45.84 -3.77 19.54
C ARG A 318 -45.75 -4.97 18.58
N LEU A 319 -45.32 -4.73 17.32
CA LEU A 319 -45.22 -5.76 16.31
C LEU A 319 -44.06 -6.73 16.56
N ASN A 320 -42.98 -6.27 17.19
CA ASN A 320 -41.75 -7.05 17.41
C ASN A 320 -41.53 -7.37 18.90
N ALA A 321 -42.61 -7.27 19.75
CA ALA A 321 -42.49 -7.46 21.20
C ALA A 321 -41.87 -8.84 21.59
N GLU A 322 -42.04 -9.86 20.75
CA GLU A 322 -41.53 -11.21 20.98
C GLU A 322 -40.19 -11.47 20.25
N GLU A 323 -39.57 -10.44 19.64
CA GLU A 323 -38.36 -10.57 18.84
C GLU A 323 -37.19 -9.75 19.44
N PRO A 324 -36.64 -10.16 20.60
CA PRO A 324 -35.66 -9.36 21.33
C PRO A 324 -34.38 -9.08 20.55
N TYR A 325 -33.96 -10.00 19.69
CA TYR A 325 -32.79 -9.81 18.83
C TYR A 325 -32.99 -8.71 17.79
N ARG A 326 -34.19 -8.64 17.19
CA ARG A 326 -34.56 -7.56 16.25
C ARG A 326 -34.68 -6.21 16.95
N LEU A 327 -35.26 -6.21 18.17
CA LEU A 327 -35.33 -5.00 19.00
C LEU A 327 -33.91 -4.52 19.35
N LYS A 328 -33.01 -5.42 19.78
CA LYS A 328 -31.62 -5.07 20.07
C LYS A 328 -30.88 -4.53 18.84
N ALA A 329 -31.01 -5.19 17.69
CA ALA A 329 -30.40 -4.72 16.43
C ALA A 329 -30.93 -3.32 16.04
N THR A 330 -32.23 -3.02 16.29
CA THR A 330 -32.80 -1.70 16.05
C THR A 330 -32.24 -0.66 17.02
N ALA A 331 -32.04 -1.01 18.28
CA ALA A 331 -31.38 -0.12 19.26
C ALA A 331 -29.93 0.20 18.81
N ILE A 332 -29.19 -0.79 18.34
CA ILE A 332 -27.83 -0.60 17.83
C ILE A 332 -27.83 0.38 16.64
N VAL A 333 -28.77 0.23 15.68
CA VAL A 333 -28.91 1.16 14.54
C VAL A 333 -29.16 2.59 15.02
N ASN A 334 -30.07 2.77 16.00
CA ASN A 334 -30.36 4.10 16.57
C ASN A 334 -29.12 4.68 17.29
N ARG A 335 -28.44 3.90 18.11
CA ARG A 335 -27.21 4.32 18.80
C ARG A 335 -26.11 4.72 17.81
N LEU A 336 -25.94 3.98 16.72
CA LEU A 336 -25.00 4.35 15.65
C LEU A 336 -25.39 5.66 14.96
N ALA A 337 -26.69 5.89 14.72
CA ALA A 337 -27.17 7.14 14.17
C ALA A 337 -26.89 8.32 15.12
N PHE A 338 -27.15 8.17 16.42
CA PHE A 338 -26.81 9.18 17.44
C PHE A 338 -25.28 9.38 17.54
N THR A 339 -24.48 8.32 17.40
CA THR A 339 -23.02 8.43 17.36
C THR A 339 -22.58 9.29 16.18
N ARG A 340 -23.14 9.05 15.00
CA ARG A 340 -22.88 9.86 13.80
C ARG A 340 -23.26 11.34 14.04
N ASP A 341 -24.45 11.60 14.58
CA ASP A 341 -24.94 12.94 14.81
C ASP A 341 -24.11 13.67 15.90
N ARG A 342 -23.67 12.94 16.94
CA ARG A 342 -22.70 13.43 17.94
C ARG A 342 -21.39 13.84 17.28
N HIS A 343 -20.86 12.99 16.41
CA HIS A 343 -19.61 13.28 15.69
C HIS A 343 -19.76 14.49 14.78
N ALA A 344 -20.88 14.63 14.08
CA ALA A 344 -21.12 15.80 13.21
C ALA A 344 -21.25 17.12 13.97
N THR A 345 -21.81 17.09 15.20
CA THR A 345 -22.07 18.31 15.99
C THR A 345 -20.98 18.62 17.02
N GLY A 346 -20.06 17.68 17.28
CA GLY A 346 -19.08 17.80 18.38
C GLY A 346 -19.71 17.72 19.77
N ALA A 347 -20.95 17.20 19.89
CA ALA A 347 -21.64 17.05 21.17
C ALA A 347 -20.92 16.01 22.06
N PRO A 348 -21.06 16.12 23.42
CA PRO A 348 -20.48 15.14 24.32
C PRO A 348 -21.17 13.76 24.19
N HIS A 349 -20.42 12.69 24.50
CA HIS A 349 -20.96 11.34 24.60
C HIS A 349 -22.07 11.22 25.66
N VAL A 350 -23.17 10.56 25.31
CA VAL A 350 -24.26 10.24 26.21
C VAL A 350 -24.35 8.73 26.42
N PRO A 351 -23.95 8.20 27.57
CA PRO A 351 -23.98 6.77 27.86
C PRO A 351 -25.33 6.11 27.57
N ASN A 352 -25.29 4.92 26.93
CA ASN A 352 -26.46 4.13 26.52
C ASN A 352 -27.30 4.75 25.38
N ARG A 353 -27.00 5.95 24.94
CA ARG A 353 -27.68 6.61 23.81
C ARG A 353 -26.85 6.58 22.53
N ASP A 354 -25.54 6.76 22.64
CA ASP A 354 -24.58 6.61 21.53
C ASP A 354 -23.43 5.70 21.95
N TYR A 355 -22.49 5.42 21.04
CA TYR A 355 -21.31 4.59 21.32
C TYR A 355 -20.08 5.46 21.54
N ALA A 356 -19.38 5.26 22.66
CA ALA A 356 -18.12 5.93 22.93
C ALA A 356 -16.98 5.41 22.01
N ASN A 357 -17.00 4.11 21.68
CA ASN A 357 -15.96 3.41 20.91
C ASN A 357 -16.49 2.09 20.32
N THR A 358 -15.66 1.45 19.52
CA THR A 358 -15.96 0.14 18.90
C THR A 358 -16.25 -0.96 19.92
N ALA A 359 -15.56 -0.95 21.07
CA ALA A 359 -15.70 -2.02 22.07
C ALA A 359 -17.12 -2.09 22.66
N GLU A 360 -17.77 -0.94 22.86
CA GLU A 360 -19.18 -0.91 23.33
C GLU A 360 -20.15 -1.52 22.30
N LEU A 361 -19.93 -1.24 21.00
CA LEU A 361 -20.73 -1.82 19.92
C LEU A 361 -20.51 -3.35 19.84
N LEU A 362 -19.27 -3.80 19.92
CA LEU A 362 -18.95 -5.23 19.92
C LEU A 362 -19.55 -5.94 21.14
N ALA A 363 -19.58 -5.32 22.31
CA ALA A 363 -20.20 -5.90 23.50
C ALA A 363 -21.71 -6.17 23.31
N ASP A 364 -22.43 -5.26 22.66
CA ASP A 364 -23.84 -5.47 22.33
C ASP A 364 -24.04 -6.66 21.35
N LEU A 365 -23.16 -6.79 20.35
CA LEU A 365 -23.24 -7.87 19.36
C LEU A 365 -22.83 -9.22 19.94
N VAL A 366 -21.81 -9.27 20.80
CA VAL A 366 -21.38 -10.47 21.52
C VAL A 366 -22.51 -10.94 22.45
N LEU A 367 -23.18 -10.03 23.16
CA LEU A 367 -24.35 -10.37 24.00
C LEU A 367 -25.45 -11.05 23.17
N MET A 368 -25.75 -10.57 21.97
CA MET A 368 -26.70 -11.21 21.06
C MET A 368 -26.26 -12.62 20.66
N ARG A 369 -24.97 -12.77 20.31
CA ARG A 369 -24.36 -14.06 19.93
C ARG A 369 -24.46 -15.07 21.06
N ASP A 370 -24.05 -14.71 22.25
CA ASP A 370 -24.01 -15.59 23.40
C ASP A 370 -25.44 -16.03 23.81
N SER A 371 -26.42 -15.14 23.70
CA SER A 371 -27.83 -15.48 23.91
C SER A 371 -28.34 -16.50 22.86
N LEU A 372 -27.97 -16.38 21.60
CA LEU A 372 -28.31 -17.35 20.56
C LEU A 372 -27.68 -18.71 20.83
N LEU A 373 -26.40 -18.76 21.23
CA LEU A 373 -25.70 -20.00 21.60
C LEU A 373 -26.38 -20.73 22.76
N ALA A 374 -26.85 -19.99 23.76
CA ALA A 374 -27.57 -20.54 24.90
C ALA A 374 -28.96 -21.09 24.52
N HIS A 375 -29.53 -20.71 23.38
CA HIS A 375 -30.91 -21.01 22.98
C HIS A 375 -31.04 -21.71 21.61
N ARG A 376 -30.19 -22.68 21.31
CA ARG A 376 -30.22 -23.49 20.07
C ARG A 376 -30.02 -22.69 18.78
N GLY A 377 -29.44 -21.48 18.86
CA GLY A 377 -29.17 -20.60 17.71
C GLY A 377 -27.76 -20.70 17.19
N GLU A 378 -27.06 -21.83 17.32
CA GLU A 378 -25.65 -22.01 17.00
C GLU A 378 -25.33 -21.58 15.57
N LEU A 379 -26.08 -22.07 14.57
CA LEU A 379 -25.84 -21.73 13.17
C LEU A 379 -26.04 -20.24 12.86
N ILE A 380 -26.97 -19.57 13.57
CA ILE A 380 -27.19 -18.14 13.43
C ILE A 380 -26.05 -17.35 14.09
N ALA A 381 -25.65 -17.77 15.28
CA ALA A 381 -24.57 -17.16 16.07
C ALA A 381 -23.20 -17.27 15.37
N THR A 382 -22.88 -18.46 14.86
CA THR A 382 -21.58 -18.75 14.20
C THR A 382 -21.57 -18.45 12.70
N GLY A 383 -22.72 -18.07 12.15
CA GLY A 383 -22.90 -17.67 10.76
C GLY A 383 -22.91 -16.17 10.54
N LEU A 384 -24.09 -15.63 10.28
CA LEU A 384 -24.31 -14.23 9.92
C LEU A 384 -23.81 -13.26 11.00
N LEU A 385 -24.13 -13.53 12.28
CA LEU A 385 -23.77 -12.64 13.37
C LEU A 385 -22.26 -12.64 13.63
N GLU A 386 -21.63 -13.79 13.62
CA GLU A 386 -20.18 -13.89 13.80
C GLU A 386 -19.41 -13.15 12.69
N ARG A 387 -19.79 -13.34 11.42
CA ARG A 387 -19.20 -12.57 10.31
C ARG A 387 -19.33 -11.07 10.52
N THR A 388 -20.50 -10.60 10.98
CA THR A 388 -20.72 -9.18 11.27
C THR A 388 -19.83 -8.68 12.41
N ILE A 389 -19.69 -9.46 13.50
CA ILE A 389 -18.83 -9.11 14.64
C ILE A 389 -17.38 -9.00 14.21
N ARG A 390 -16.84 -10.02 13.51
CA ARG A 390 -15.45 -10.04 13.03
C ARG A 390 -15.16 -8.88 12.08
N THR A 391 -16.11 -8.55 11.20
CA THR A 391 -15.97 -7.42 10.28
C THR A 391 -15.92 -6.08 11.03
N ILE A 392 -16.84 -5.88 11.98
CA ILE A 392 -16.85 -4.66 12.79
C ILE A 392 -15.61 -4.60 13.70
N ALA A 393 -15.11 -5.72 14.20
CA ALA A 393 -13.84 -5.75 14.93
C ALA A 393 -12.66 -5.29 14.07
N ALA A 394 -12.60 -5.72 12.80
CA ALA A 394 -11.53 -5.37 11.88
C ALA A 394 -11.50 -3.87 11.52
N PHE A 395 -12.65 -3.29 11.23
CA PHE A 395 -12.77 -1.89 10.76
C PHE A 395 -13.03 -0.87 11.88
N GLY A 396 -13.66 -1.30 12.97
CA GLY A 396 -14.17 -0.39 13.99
C GLY A 396 -15.23 0.57 13.45
N ILE A 397 -15.65 1.52 14.30
CA ILE A 397 -16.51 2.65 13.90
C ILE A 397 -15.73 3.77 13.22
N ASN A 398 -14.42 3.61 13.05
CA ASN A 398 -13.51 4.57 12.42
C ASN A 398 -13.07 4.15 11.00
N HIS A 399 -13.44 2.96 10.53
CA HIS A 399 -13.12 2.37 9.25
C HIS A 399 -11.64 1.98 9.07
N ALA A 400 -10.74 2.86 9.45
CA ALA A 400 -9.30 2.67 9.47
C ALA A 400 -8.67 3.53 10.57
N THR A 401 -7.46 3.17 11.00
CA THR A 401 -6.65 4.02 11.88
C THR A 401 -5.86 4.99 11.02
N MET A 402 -5.90 6.28 11.32
CA MET A 402 -5.09 7.28 10.62
C MET A 402 -3.69 7.34 11.24
N ASP A 403 -2.66 7.26 10.43
CA ASP A 403 -1.30 7.61 10.81
C ASP A 403 -1.02 9.08 10.43
N VAL A 404 -0.34 9.81 11.29
CA VAL A 404 0.08 11.20 11.04
C VAL A 404 1.58 11.22 10.85
N ARG A 405 2.07 11.88 9.77
CA ARG A 405 3.49 11.98 9.47
C ARG A 405 3.94 13.43 9.24
N GLU A 406 5.11 13.78 9.80
CA GLU A 406 5.76 15.08 9.58
C GLU A 406 7.29 14.92 9.57
N HIS A 407 7.97 15.85 8.93
CA HIS A 407 9.43 15.88 8.82
C HIS A 407 10.10 16.24 10.14
N SER A 408 11.23 15.61 10.48
CA SER A 408 11.98 15.86 11.74
C SER A 408 12.37 17.33 11.92
N ASP A 409 12.77 18.02 10.85
CA ASP A 409 13.16 19.44 10.92
C ASP A 409 12.01 20.35 11.37
N ALA A 410 10.74 20.00 11.11
CA ALA A 410 9.60 20.78 11.58
C ALA A 410 9.52 20.80 13.11
N HIS A 411 9.81 19.67 13.76
CA HIS A 411 9.82 19.56 15.22
C HIS A 411 10.97 20.36 15.84
N HIS A 412 12.18 20.22 15.30
CA HIS A 412 13.34 20.98 15.77
C HIS A 412 13.16 22.49 15.56
N ASN A 413 12.49 22.91 14.49
CA ASN A 413 12.16 24.32 14.26
C ASN A 413 11.20 24.88 15.33
N VAL A 414 10.21 24.10 15.77
CA VAL A 414 9.35 24.45 16.91
C VAL A 414 10.19 24.62 18.19
N LEU A 415 11.01 23.61 18.50
CA LEU A 415 11.80 23.59 19.73
C LEU A 415 12.83 24.74 19.76
N LYS A 416 13.45 25.09 18.62
CA LYS A 416 14.27 26.28 18.49
C LYS A 416 13.56 27.56 18.96
N GLN A 417 12.29 27.70 18.59
CA GLN A 417 11.49 28.90 18.90
C GLN A 417 11.06 28.97 20.38
N ILE A 418 10.70 27.82 20.98
CA ILE A 418 10.05 27.79 22.30
C ILE A 418 11.02 27.53 23.46
N THR A 419 12.19 26.93 23.20
CA THR A 419 13.11 26.56 24.29
C THR A 419 14.01 27.72 24.77
N GLY A 420 14.22 28.73 23.94
CA GLY A 420 15.10 29.85 24.23
C GLY A 420 16.60 29.44 24.33
N ILE A 421 16.95 28.27 23.78
CA ILE A 421 18.34 27.77 23.82
C ILE A 421 19.09 28.33 22.61
N ASP A 422 20.10 29.16 22.87
CA ASP A 422 20.99 29.69 21.84
C ASP A 422 21.71 28.54 21.11
N GLY A 423 21.77 28.62 19.79
CA GLY A 423 22.43 27.61 18.95
C GLY A 423 21.85 26.21 19.06
N TYR A 424 20.54 26.07 19.35
CA TYR A 424 19.87 24.76 19.48
C TYR A 424 20.01 23.87 18.24
N ILE A 425 19.87 24.44 17.04
CA ILE A 425 19.91 23.66 15.78
C ILE A 425 21.31 23.10 15.53
N GLU A 426 22.34 23.86 15.88
CA GLU A 426 23.74 23.53 15.65
C GLU A 426 24.28 22.47 16.61
N LYS A 427 23.54 22.15 17.68
CA LYS A 427 23.92 21.10 18.62
C LYS A 427 23.93 19.72 17.96
N SER A 428 24.80 18.86 18.44
CA SER A 428 24.84 17.44 18.02
C SER A 428 23.54 16.70 18.37
N HIS A 429 23.27 15.58 17.70
CA HIS A 429 22.14 14.69 18.03
C HIS A 429 22.16 14.24 19.49
N ASP A 430 23.36 13.98 20.06
CA ASP A 430 23.49 13.55 21.45
C ASP A 430 23.10 14.66 22.41
N GLU A 431 23.60 15.88 22.21
CA GLU A 431 23.26 17.04 23.06
C GLU A 431 21.78 17.38 23.01
N LYS A 432 21.18 17.35 21.80
CA LYS A 432 19.71 17.52 21.64
C LYS A 432 18.94 16.45 22.39
N PHE A 433 19.34 15.19 22.24
CA PHE A 433 18.69 14.08 22.92
C PHE A 433 18.70 14.23 24.44
N GLU A 434 19.84 14.57 25.03
CA GLU A 434 19.97 14.81 26.48
C GLU A 434 19.07 15.96 26.96
N ILE A 435 19.06 17.07 26.24
CA ILE A 435 18.22 18.23 26.56
C ILE A 435 16.74 17.85 26.50
N LEU A 436 16.32 17.22 25.40
CA LEU A 436 14.90 16.90 25.15
C LEU A 436 14.35 15.81 26.08
N THR A 437 15.17 14.80 26.40
CA THR A 437 14.76 13.76 27.36
C THR A 437 14.65 14.33 28.78
N LYS A 438 15.44 15.32 29.13
CA LYS A 438 15.29 16.05 30.41
C LYS A 438 13.99 16.87 30.42
N PHE A 439 13.66 17.58 29.34
CA PHE A 439 12.39 18.30 29.25
C PHE A 439 11.19 17.36 29.38
N LEU A 440 11.27 16.18 28.75
CA LEU A 440 10.23 15.16 28.84
C LEU A 440 10.07 14.64 30.28
N ALA A 441 11.20 14.32 30.94
CA ALA A 441 11.18 13.77 32.30
C ALA A 441 10.71 14.79 33.36
N ASP A 442 11.11 16.04 33.23
CA ASP A 442 10.78 17.14 34.16
C ASP A 442 9.38 17.75 33.89
N ASP A 443 8.65 17.27 32.86
CA ASP A 443 7.36 17.80 32.40
C ASP A 443 7.41 19.32 32.13
N VAL A 444 8.47 19.76 31.44
CA VAL A 444 8.68 21.18 31.13
C VAL A 444 7.58 21.68 30.20
N ARG A 445 6.95 22.81 30.55
CA ARG A 445 5.95 23.48 29.72
C ARG A 445 6.51 24.77 29.14
N PHE A 446 6.24 25.00 27.87
CA PHE A 446 6.72 26.15 27.12
C PHE A 446 5.58 27.09 26.74
N ASP A 447 5.89 28.36 26.56
CA ASP A 447 4.97 29.33 25.99
C ASP A 447 4.98 29.25 24.45
N ALA A 448 3.90 28.73 23.89
CA ALA A 448 3.71 28.60 22.46
C ALA A 448 3.17 29.88 21.77
N SER A 449 2.93 30.97 22.53
CA SER A 449 2.33 32.21 22.00
C SER A 449 3.23 32.96 21.01
N GLN A 450 4.55 32.70 21.07
CA GLN A 450 5.58 33.33 20.26
C GLN A 450 5.94 32.55 18.98
N LEU A 451 5.24 31.43 18.70
CA LEU A 451 5.52 30.60 17.53
C LEU A 451 5.21 31.34 16.22
N GLU A 452 6.13 31.26 15.29
CA GLU A 452 5.90 31.62 13.90
C GLU A 452 4.87 30.70 13.23
N ALA A 453 4.34 31.12 12.09
CA ALA A 453 3.25 30.42 11.39
C ALA A 453 3.52 28.91 11.16
N LEU A 454 4.74 28.56 10.77
CA LEU A 454 5.13 27.16 10.54
C LEU A 454 5.19 26.36 11.86
N GLY A 455 5.79 26.93 12.89
CA GLY A 455 5.83 26.31 14.22
C GLY A 455 4.44 26.12 14.81
N LYS A 456 3.58 27.13 14.66
CA LYS A 456 2.16 27.05 15.07
C LYS A 456 1.43 25.92 14.33
N LYS A 457 1.61 25.80 13.01
CA LYS A 457 1.02 24.71 12.21
C LYS A 457 1.39 23.33 12.76
N THR A 458 2.64 23.15 13.17
CA THR A 458 3.10 21.87 13.72
C THR A 458 2.46 21.57 15.09
N VAL A 459 2.41 22.55 16.00
CA VAL A 459 1.76 22.38 17.31
C VAL A 459 0.25 22.18 17.16
N ASP A 460 -0.42 22.93 16.31
CA ASP A 460 -1.86 22.80 16.03
C ASP A 460 -2.21 21.37 15.53
N THR A 461 -1.27 20.71 14.85
CA THR A 461 -1.43 19.30 14.47
C THR A 461 -1.56 18.39 15.69
N PHE A 462 -0.68 18.51 16.68
CA PHE A 462 -0.75 17.69 17.89
C PHE A 462 -2.00 18.00 18.73
N VAL A 463 -2.42 19.26 18.75
CA VAL A 463 -3.70 19.65 19.37
C VAL A 463 -4.88 19.02 18.66
N ALA A 464 -4.89 19.04 17.33
CA ALA A 464 -5.93 18.39 16.54
C ALA A 464 -5.97 16.87 16.79
N ILE A 465 -4.82 16.19 16.83
CA ILE A 465 -4.75 14.76 17.18
C ILE A 465 -5.39 14.50 18.54
N ASN A 466 -5.08 15.30 19.56
CA ASN A 466 -5.65 15.13 20.88
C ASN A 466 -7.19 15.27 20.86
N ASN A 467 -7.71 16.30 20.18
CA ASN A 467 -9.14 16.54 20.01
C ASN A 467 -9.84 15.42 19.22
N LEU A 468 -9.18 14.91 18.17
CA LEU A 468 -9.73 13.81 17.36
C LEU A 468 -9.84 12.50 18.16
N ILE A 469 -8.85 12.21 19.00
CA ILE A 469 -8.91 11.05 19.89
C ILE A 469 -9.99 11.21 20.95
N ASP A 470 -10.23 12.43 21.46
CA ASP A 470 -11.34 12.70 22.38
C ASP A 470 -12.70 12.50 21.73
N ARG A 471 -12.82 12.85 20.44
CA ARG A 471 -14.07 12.81 19.70
C ARG A 471 -14.40 11.43 19.13
N PHE A 472 -13.41 10.75 18.55
CA PHE A 472 -13.57 9.51 17.77
C PHE A 472 -13.04 8.26 18.48
N GLY A 473 -12.40 8.42 19.61
CA GLY A 473 -11.81 7.32 20.39
C GLY A 473 -10.32 7.07 20.06
N PRO A 474 -9.66 6.24 20.90
CA PRO A 474 -8.21 6.01 20.82
C PRO A 474 -7.76 5.28 19.54
N GLU A 475 -8.67 4.61 18.85
CA GLU A 475 -8.39 3.88 17.61
C GLU A 475 -8.34 4.80 16.38
N ALA A 476 -8.76 6.07 16.51
CA ALA A 476 -8.78 7.02 15.41
C ALA A 476 -7.37 7.35 14.91
N ILE A 477 -6.44 7.63 15.85
CA ILE A 477 -5.02 7.91 15.58
C ILE A 477 -4.19 7.19 16.63
N GLU A 478 -3.37 6.24 16.20
CA GLU A 478 -2.53 5.44 17.10
C GLU A 478 -1.06 5.81 17.06
N THR A 479 -0.55 6.26 15.90
CA THR A 479 0.88 6.48 15.67
C THR A 479 1.15 7.82 15.01
N TYR A 480 2.20 8.49 15.48
CA TYR A 480 2.83 9.65 14.86
C TYR A 480 4.18 9.26 14.29
N ILE A 481 4.38 9.46 12.99
CA ILE A 481 5.58 9.06 12.25
C ILE A 481 6.46 10.28 12.02
N VAL A 482 7.75 10.15 12.35
CA VAL A 482 8.76 11.20 12.12
C VAL A 482 9.60 10.77 10.92
N SER A 483 9.45 11.46 9.78
CA SER A 483 10.25 11.19 8.59
C SER A 483 11.65 11.81 8.70
N MET A 484 12.61 11.27 7.94
CA MET A 484 14.02 11.66 7.96
C MET A 484 14.61 11.63 9.37
N THR A 485 14.38 10.55 10.10
CA THR A 485 14.92 10.34 11.45
C THR A 485 16.39 9.95 11.36
N LYS A 486 17.31 10.88 11.65
CA LYS A 486 18.76 10.71 11.64
C LYS A 486 19.31 10.30 13.00
N GLY A 487 18.61 10.64 14.08
CA GLY A 487 18.98 10.37 15.44
C GLY A 487 17.77 10.15 16.37
N ALA A 488 18.02 9.66 17.56
CA ALA A 488 16.98 9.47 18.57
C ALA A 488 16.34 10.80 19.02
N ASP A 489 17.07 11.91 18.94
CA ASP A 489 16.59 13.26 19.25
C ASP A 489 15.45 13.71 18.33
N ASP A 490 15.46 13.31 17.06
CA ASP A 490 14.40 13.65 16.11
C ASP A 490 13.04 13.12 16.59
N LEU A 491 13.02 11.89 17.12
CA LEU A 491 11.79 11.31 17.66
C LEU A 491 11.38 11.97 18.97
N ILE A 492 12.33 12.20 19.89
CA ILE A 492 12.06 12.85 21.17
C ILE A 492 11.57 14.29 20.97
N ALA A 493 12.02 14.98 19.93
CA ALA A 493 11.51 16.31 19.57
C ALA A 493 9.99 16.29 19.36
N ALA A 494 9.48 15.33 18.60
CA ALA A 494 8.05 15.15 18.42
C ALA A 494 7.33 14.77 19.73
N VAL A 495 7.94 13.92 20.57
CA VAL A 495 7.38 13.52 21.87
C VAL A 495 7.24 14.74 22.81
N VAL A 496 8.23 15.63 22.87
CA VAL A 496 8.17 16.86 23.68
C VAL A 496 7.05 17.79 23.20
N ILE A 497 6.85 17.92 21.88
CA ILE A 497 5.72 18.72 21.35
C ILE A 497 4.39 18.05 21.68
N ALA A 498 4.28 16.74 21.56
CA ALA A 498 3.09 15.98 21.95
C ALA A 498 2.76 16.13 23.44
N GLN A 499 3.77 16.23 24.29
CA GLN A 499 3.62 16.54 25.71
C GLN A 499 3.00 17.94 25.90
N GLN A 500 3.43 18.94 25.12
CA GLN A 500 2.82 20.29 25.17
C GLN A 500 1.33 20.26 24.80
N ALA A 501 0.95 19.43 23.86
CA ALA A 501 -0.45 19.26 23.44
C ALA A 501 -1.29 18.32 24.33
N GLY A 502 -0.70 17.78 25.40
CA GLY A 502 -1.42 16.91 26.35
C GLY A 502 -1.62 15.46 25.89
N LEU A 503 -0.96 15.04 24.80
CA LEU A 503 -1.00 13.65 24.32
C LEU A 503 -0.11 12.71 25.16
N VAL A 504 0.94 13.25 25.75
CA VAL A 504 1.88 12.53 26.61
C VAL A 504 2.03 13.24 27.94
N SER A 505 2.02 12.51 29.05
CA SER A 505 2.40 12.99 30.39
C SER A 505 2.92 11.83 31.22
N LEU A 506 4.21 11.84 31.52
CA LEU A 506 4.81 10.80 32.37
C LEU A 506 4.29 10.91 33.81
N LYS A 507 4.02 12.12 34.29
CA LYS A 507 3.46 12.38 35.62
C LYS A 507 2.06 11.75 35.77
N GLU A 508 1.23 11.87 34.75
CA GLU A 508 -0.13 11.32 34.74
C GLU A 508 -0.18 9.88 34.23
N LYS A 509 0.96 9.28 33.86
CA LYS A 509 1.06 7.97 33.23
C LYS A 509 0.20 7.87 31.98
N LYS A 510 0.30 8.87 31.10
CA LYS A 510 -0.52 9.01 29.90
C LYS A 510 0.35 8.99 28.65
N ALA A 511 0.02 8.13 27.70
CA ALA A 511 0.56 8.13 26.33
C ALA A 511 -0.56 7.72 25.38
N ARG A 512 -1.17 8.72 24.69
CA ARG A 512 -2.34 8.49 23.83
C ARG A 512 -1.96 7.93 22.47
N ILE A 513 -0.76 8.28 21.98
CA ILE A 513 -0.22 7.82 20.70
C ILE A 513 1.18 7.22 20.90
N GLY A 514 1.59 6.37 19.96
CA GLY A 514 2.95 5.91 19.78
C GLY A 514 3.72 6.82 18.83
N PHE A 515 5.05 6.65 18.78
CA PHE A 515 5.93 7.41 17.90
C PHE A 515 6.80 6.44 17.11
N ALA A 516 6.82 6.59 15.78
CA ALA A 516 7.57 5.73 14.88
C ALA A 516 8.65 6.54 14.15
N PRO A 517 9.94 6.21 14.31
CA PRO A 517 10.97 6.76 13.43
C PRO A 517 10.81 6.15 12.03
N LEU A 518 10.91 6.98 10.99
CA LEU A 518 11.00 6.54 9.61
C LEU A 518 12.44 6.72 9.14
N LEU A 519 13.06 5.59 8.75
CA LEU A 519 14.45 5.49 8.31
C LEU A 519 14.45 5.37 6.77
N GLU A 520 14.92 6.42 6.09
CA GLU A 520 14.71 6.59 4.65
C GLU A 520 16.00 6.53 3.83
N THR A 521 17.16 6.88 4.42
CA THR A 521 18.44 6.82 3.73
C THR A 521 19.26 5.60 4.19
N VAL A 522 20.30 5.25 3.39
CA VAL A 522 21.22 4.17 3.79
C VAL A 522 21.91 4.44 5.11
N ALA A 523 22.27 5.69 5.39
CA ALA A 523 22.90 6.07 6.65
C ALA A 523 21.99 5.80 7.85
N GLU A 524 20.72 6.16 7.74
CA GLU A 524 19.70 5.95 8.76
C GLU A 524 19.38 4.45 8.95
N LEU A 525 19.27 3.69 7.85
CA LEU A 525 19.06 2.23 7.91
C LEU A 525 20.23 1.52 8.60
N ARG A 526 21.47 1.97 8.38
CA ARG A 526 22.66 1.42 9.06
C ARG A 526 22.68 1.75 10.54
N ALA A 527 22.19 2.92 10.92
CA ALA A 527 22.10 3.38 12.32
C ALA A 527 20.83 2.86 13.04
N ALA A 528 19.95 2.12 12.37
CA ALA A 528 18.62 1.73 12.89
C ALA A 528 18.65 1.13 14.29
N GLY A 529 19.55 0.15 14.52
CA GLY A 529 19.72 -0.49 15.83
C GLY A 529 20.20 0.49 16.90
N GLU A 530 21.17 1.34 16.60
CA GLU A 530 21.73 2.32 17.52
C GLU A 530 20.68 3.38 17.93
N ILE A 531 19.89 3.85 16.97
CA ILE A 531 18.79 4.79 17.21
C ILE A 531 17.76 4.16 18.15
N LEU A 532 17.32 2.93 17.85
CA LEU A 532 16.32 2.24 18.66
C LEU A 532 16.87 1.91 20.06
N GLU A 533 18.12 1.46 20.17
CA GLU A 533 18.74 1.18 21.44
C GLU A 533 18.84 2.43 22.33
N LYS A 534 19.23 3.57 21.74
CA LYS A 534 19.29 4.85 22.45
C LYS A 534 17.92 5.29 22.97
N LEU A 535 16.87 5.09 22.18
CA LEU A 535 15.49 5.37 22.57
C LEU A 535 15.03 4.46 23.73
N LEU A 536 15.20 3.15 23.60
CA LEU A 536 14.70 2.17 24.59
C LEU A 536 15.52 2.13 25.88
N SER A 537 16.80 2.52 25.85
CA SER A 537 17.64 2.66 27.05
C SER A 537 17.27 3.88 27.88
N ASN A 538 16.60 4.88 27.31
CA ASN A 538 16.16 6.06 28.02
C ASN A 538 14.89 5.79 28.84
N ALA A 539 14.93 5.97 30.15
CA ALA A 539 13.84 5.65 31.05
C ALA A 539 12.53 6.41 30.78
N ALA A 540 12.64 7.68 30.35
CA ALA A 540 11.46 8.50 30.03
C ALA A 540 10.74 7.97 28.80
N TYR A 541 11.47 7.71 27.71
CA TYR A 541 10.88 7.16 26.49
C TYR A 541 10.40 5.73 26.68
N ARG A 542 11.19 4.89 27.37
CA ARG A 542 10.80 3.50 27.69
C ARG A 542 9.46 3.43 28.47
N SER A 543 9.22 4.42 29.33
CA SER A 543 7.92 4.54 30.04
C SER A 543 6.75 4.80 29.09
N ILE A 544 6.95 5.59 28.03
CA ILE A 544 5.92 5.84 27.01
C ILE A 544 5.61 4.53 26.26
N VAL A 545 6.63 3.78 25.84
CA VAL A 545 6.47 2.48 25.18
C VAL A 545 5.72 1.50 26.07
N ALA A 546 6.03 1.46 27.38
CA ALA A 546 5.31 0.61 28.33
C ALA A 546 3.83 0.99 28.45
N LEU A 547 3.50 2.28 28.49
CA LEU A 547 2.13 2.77 28.52
C LEU A 547 1.34 2.44 27.23
N ARG A 548 2.05 2.11 26.14
CA ARG A 548 1.49 1.65 24.85
C ARG A 548 1.51 0.12 24.69
N GLY A 549 1.66 -0.62 25.78
CA GLY A 549 1.62 -2.10 25.79
C GLY A 549 2.91 -2.76 25.32
N ASP A 550 4.05 -2.10 25.55
CA ASP A 550 5.39 -2.58 25.16
C ASP A 550 5.54 -2.85 23.65
N VAL A 551 4.90 -2.03 22.83
CA VAL A 551 5.02 -2.07 21.36
C VAL A 551 5.77 -0.85 20.87
N GLN A 552 6.80 -1.08 20.05
CA GLN A 552 7.51 -0.03 19.31
C GLN A 552 7.35 -0.23 17.83
N GLU A 553 6.82 0.78 17.16
CA GLU A 553 6.72 0.83 15.70
C GLU A 553 7.95 1.52 15.10
N VAL A 554 8.50 0.96 14.03
CA VAL A 554 9.58 1.55 13.22
C VAL A 554 9.21 1.41 11.75
N MET A 555 9.28 2.52 11.02
CA MET A 555 9.00 2.51 9.58
C MET A 555 10.29 2.47 8.76
N LEU A 556 10.29 1.68 7.71
CA LEU A 556 11.40 1.49 6.78
C LEU A 556 11.04 2.07 5.42
N GLY A 557 11.88 3.01 4.93
CA GLY A 557 11.71 3.68 3.65
C GLY A 557 12.39 2.92 2.52
N TYR A 558 11.62 2.49 1.54
CA TYR A 558 12.09 1.72 0.38
C TYR A 558 12.45 2.61 -0.81
N SER A 559 11.58 3.57 -1.13
CA SER A 559 11.73 4.39 -2.34
C SER A 559 12.87 5.39 -2.24
N ASP A 560 13.00 6.05 -1.10
CA ASP A 560 14.06 7.05 -0.86
C ASP A 560 15.43 6.38 -0.73
N SER A 561 15.52 5.24 -0.02
CA SER A 561 16.76 4.45 0.06
C SER A 561 17.18 3.90 -1.31
N ASN A 562 16.22 3.49 -2.16
CA ASN A 562 16.52 3.06 -3.52
C ASN A 562 17.03 4.22 -4.39
N LYS A 563 16.42 5.40 -4.30
CA LYS A 563 16.93 6.60 -4.99
C LYS A 563 18.33 6.97 -4.52
N ASP A 564 18.63 6.85 -3.23
CA ASP A 564 19.94 7.17 -2.64
C ASP A 564 21.03 6.19 -3.09
N ALA A 565 20.74 4.88 -3.09
CA ALA A 565 21.79 3.85 -3.13
C ALA A 565 21.64 2.79 -4.23
N GLY A 566 20.55 2.78 -4.98
CA GLY A 566 20.21 1.72 -5.92
C GLY A 566 19.59 0.49 -5.23
N ILE A 567 18.95 -0.37 -6.04
CA ILE A 567 18.09 -1.44 -5.55
C ILE A 567 18.82 -2.47 -4.68
N ALA A 568 20.04 -2.89 -5.06
CA ALA A 568 20.78 -3.91 -4.33
C ALA A 568 21.10 -3.45 -2.90
N THR A 569 21.63 -2.24 -2.76
CA THR A 569 22.02 -1.68 -1.47
C THR A 569 20.79 -1.34 -0.63
N SER A 570 19.76 -0.74 -1.22
CA SER A 570 18.51 -0.45 -0.53
C SER A 570 17.89 -1.71 0.10
N GLN A 571 17.72 -2.78 -0.68
CA GLN A 571 17.12 -4.03 -0.18
C GLN A 571 17.99 -4.69 0.90
N TRP A 572 19.30 -4.68 0.73
CA TRP A 572 20.24 -5.26 1.69
C TRP A 572 20.25 -4.49 3.01
N GLU A 573 20.33 -3.17 2.98
CA GLU A 573 20.37 -2.36 4.21
C GLU A 573 19.02 -2.38 4.94
N ILE A 574 17.90 -2.46 4.23
CA ILE A 574 16.59 -2.71 4.84
C ILE A 574 16.56 -4.07 5.54
N HIS A 575 17.07 -5.12 4.90
CA HIS A 575 17.14 -6.45 5.51
C HIS A 575 18.05 -6.46 6.76
N ARG A 576 19.17 -5.74 6.73
CA ARG A 576 20.07 -5.58 7.89
C ARG A 576 19.40 -4.78 9.01
N ALA A 577 18.77 -3.66 8.69
CA ALA A 577 18.06 -2.82 9.65
C ALA A 577 16.98 -3.62 10.41
N GLN A 578 16.19 -4.45 9.71
CA GLN A 578 15.19 -5.31 10.34
C GLN A 578 15.81 -6.26 11.37
N ARG A 579 16.95 -6.89 11.05
CA ARG A 579 17.66 -7.79 11.98
C ARG A 579 18.14 -7.03 13.22
N SER A 580 18.77 -5.89 13.01
CA SER A 580 19.29 -5.06 14.11
C SER A 580 18.17 -4.53 15.02
N LEU A 581 17.06 -4.05 14.42
CA LEU A 581 15.89 -3.59 15.17
C LEU A 581 15.25 -4.71 15.98
N ARG A 582 15.10 -5.92 15.41
CA ARG A 582 14.61 -7.11 16.11
C ARG A 582 15.49 -7.45 17.33
N ASP A 583 16.80 -7.50 17.13
CA ASP A 583 17.74 -7.89 18.19
C ASP A 583 17.71 -6.88 19.35
N VAL A 584 17.58 -5.57 19.05
CA VAL A 584 17.39 -4.55 20.07
C VAL A 584 16.03 -4.68 20.76
N ALA A 585 14.94 -4.86 20.03
CA ALA A 585 13.61 -5.03 20.61
C ALA A 585 13.57 -6.23 21.56
N MET A 586 14.14 -7.37 21.15
CA MET A 586 14.26 -8.57 21.99
C MET A 586 15.07 -8.28 23.26
N LYS A 587 16.19 -7.54 23.16
CA LYS A 587 17.03 -7.17 24.31
C LYS A 587 16.25 -6.38 25.37
N TYR A 588 15.35 -5.49 24.95
CA TYR A 588 14.56 -4.63 25.84
C TYR A 588 13.16 -5.20 26.18
N GLY A 589 12.83 -6.41 25.72
CA GLY A 589 11.53 -7.05 25.96
C GLY A 589 10.35 -6.25 25.35
N VAL A 590 10.57 -5.65 24.19
CA VAL A 590 9.59 -4.84 23.48
C VAL A 590 9.15 -5.58 22.21
N LYS A 591 7.85 -5.59 21.92
CA LYS A 591 7.31 -6.09 20.64
C LYS A 591 7.61 -5.07 19.53
N LEU A 592 8.21 -5.55 18.46
CA LEU A 592 8.54 -4.71 17.30
C LEU A 592 7.43 -4.80 16.26
N CYS A 593 6.86 -3.66 15.90
CA CYS A 593 5.96 -3.54 14.74
C CYS A 593 6.72 -2.85 13.59
N LEU A 594 7.09 -3.61 12.57
CA LEU A 594 7.71 -3.03 11.38
C LEU A 594 6.66 -2.50 10.42
N PHE A 595 6.83 -1.24 10.03
CA PHE A 595 6.01 -0.61 9.02
C PHE A 595 6.79 -0.51 7.70
N HIS A 596 6.42 -1.33 6.74
CA HIS A 596 7.10 -1.40 5.45
C HIS A 596 6.54 -0.36 4.48
N GLY A 597 7.30 0.70 4.23
CA GLY A 597 7.01 1.72 3.22
C GLY A 597 7.31 1.24 1.80
N ARG A 598 6.82 0.03 1.43
CA ARG A 598 7.10 -0.58 0.13
C ARG A 598 6.46 0.21 -0.99
N GLY A 599 7.21 0.41 -2.08
CA GLY A 599 6.68 0.92 -3.32
C GLY A 599 5.76 -0.10 -4.01
N GLY A 600 4.85 0.39 -4.86
CA GLY A 600 3.95 -0.47 -5.64
C GLY A 600 4.66 -1.26 -6.72
N SER A 601 5.72 -0.71 -7.30
CA SER A 601 6.48 -1.32 -8.40
C SER A 601 7.72 -2.06 -7.91
N VAL A 602 8.22 -2.98 -8.76
CA VAL A 602 9.47 -3.70 -8.53
C VAL A 602 10.64 -2.73 -8.38
N GLY A 603 10.71 -1.70 -9.23
CA GLY A 603 11.75 -0.66 -9.18
C GLY A 603 11.76 0.20 -7.89
N ARG A 604 10.73 0.06 -7.05
CA ARG A 604 10.60 0.73 -5.75
C ARG A 604 10.60 -0.27 -4.58
N GLY A 605 11.10 -1.47 -4.78
CA GLY A 605 11.11 -2.53 -3.78
C GLY A 605 9.77 -3.27 -3.64
N GLY A 606 8.82 -3.05 -4.58
CA GLY A 606 7.62 -3.85 -4.71
C GLY A 606 7.93 -5.25 -5.22
N GLY A 607 6.96 -6.13 -5.17
CA GLY A 607 7.05 -7.53 -5.62
C GLY A 607 5.86 -8.32 -5.09
N PRO A 608 5.76 -9.62 -5.43
CA PRO A 608 4.69 -10.46 -4.90
C PRO A 608 4.67 -10.42 -3.38
N THR A 609 3.49 -10.13 -2.82
CA THR A 609 3.36 -9.85 -1.38
C THR A 609 3.74 -11.06 -0.53
N TYR A 610 3.36 -12.28 -0.95
CA TYR A 610 3.65 -13.50 -0.20
C TYR A 610 5.16 -13.74 -0.08
N GLU A 611 5.86 -13.78 -1.19
CA GLU A 611 7.32 -14.03 -1.25
C GLU A 611 8.07 -12.95 -0.47
N ALA A 612 7.61 -11.71 -0.58
CA ALA A 612 8.22 -10.59 0.14
C ALA A 612 8.06 -10.70 1.66
N LEU A 613 6.92 -11.21 2.17
CA LEU A 613 6.72 -11.42 3.61
C LEU A 613 7.51 -12.62 4.14
N ILE A 614 7.57 -13.71 3.37
CA ILE A 614 8.36 -14.90 3.73
C ILE A 614 9.88 -14.64 3.63
N ALA A 615 10.29 -13.69 2.80
CA ALA A 615 11.70 -13.27 2.65
C ALA A 615 12.22 -12.37 3.79
N LEU A 616 11.33 -11.91 4.69
CA LEU A 616 11.74 -11.10 5.83
C LEU A 616 12.64 -11.90 6.79
N PRO A 617 13.56 -11.26 7.51
CA PRO A 617 14.38 -11.94 8.51
C PRO A 617 13.51 -12.65 9.54
N TRP A 618 14.00 -13.81 10.04
CA TRP A 618 13.30 -14.51 11.09
C TRP A 618 13.05 -13.61 12.31
N GLY A 619 11.89 -13.76 12.93
CA GLY A 619 11.49 -12.99 14.12
C GLY A 619 11.27 -11.50 13.88
N SER A 620 11.28 -11.02 12.64
CA SER A 620 10.95 -9.62 12.32
C SER A 620 9.45 -9.38 12.17
N VAL A 621 8.64 -10.44 12.08
CA VAL A 621 7.18 -10.40 12.16
C VAL A 621 6.77 -11.16 13.42
N ASP A 622 6.34 -10.43 14.45
CA ASP A 622 5.87 -10.96 15.72
C ASP A 622 4.37 -10.68 15.90
N GLY A 623 3.58 -11.29 15.02
CA GLY A 623 2.13 -11.10 14.97
C GLY A 623 1.68 -9.75 14.42
N GLN A 624 2.54 -8.75 14.37
CA GLN A 624 2.19 -7.40 13.94
C GLN A 624 3.02 -6.98 12.73
N ILE A 625 2.34 -6.43 11.73
CA ILE A 625 2.98 -5.86 10.54
C ILE A 625 2.10 -4.78 9.93
N LYS A 626 2.72 -3.67 9.53
CA LYS A 626 2.09 -2.61 8.73
C LYS A 626 2.79 -2.52 7.37
N MET A 627 2.02 -2.25 6.33
CA MET A 627 2.57 -2.07 4.97
C MET A 627 1.77 -1.02 4.21
N THR A 628 2.46 -0.16 3.47
CA THR A 628 1.80 0.81 2.60
C THR A 628 1.17 0.11 1.39
N GLU A 629 -0.06 0.52 1.07
CA GLU A 629 -0.70 0.28 -0.21
C GLU A 629 -0.77 1.62 -0.96
N GLN A 630 -0.13 1.66 -2.13
CA GLN A 630 0.00 2.89 -2.90
C GLN A 630 -1.06 2.97 -4.00
N GLY A 631 -1.35 4.16 -4.51
CA GLY A 631 -2.49 4.45 -5.35
C GLY A 631 -2.77 3.44 -6.47
N GLU A 632 -1.80 3.18 -7.35
CA GLU A 632 -1.93 2.23 -8.46
C GLU A 632 -2.10 0.77 -8.00
N VAL A 633 -1.53 0.43 -6.86
CA VAL A 633 -1.64 -0.93 -6.29
C VAL A 633 -3.00 -1.13 -5.66
N ILE A 634 -3.61 -0.08 -5.11
CA ILE A 634 -4.94 -0.14 -4.52
C ILE A 634 -5.97 -0.57 -5.58
N SER A 635 -5.96 0.08 -6.74
CA SER A 635 -6.88 -0.29 -7.83
C SER A 635 -6.60 -1.70 -8.38
N ASP A 636 -5.34 -2.09 -8.54
CA ASP A 636 -4.97 -3.43 -9.04
C ASP A 636 -5.34 -4.57 -8.08
N LYS A 637 -5.22 -4.33 -6.76
CA LYS A 637 -5.48 -5.33 -5.73
C LYS A 637 -6.95 -5.40 -5.29
N TYR A 638 -7.64 -4.25 -5.24
CA TYR A 638 -8.90 -4.11 -4.50
C TYR A 638 -10.09 -3.68 -5.35
N ALA A 639 -9.91 -3.37 -6.64
CA ALA A 639 -11.02 -2.95 -7.50
C ALA A 639 -12.04 -4.06 -7.80
N LEU A 640 -11.62 -5.33 -7.81
CA LEU A 640 -12.51 -6.48 -7.98
C LEU A 640 -12.56 -7.29 -6.69
N ALA A 641 -13.75 -7.60 -6.20
CA ALA A 641 -13.95 -8.33 -4.94
C ALA A 641 -13.20 -9.68 -4.88
N SER A 642 -13.14 -10.40 -6.00
CA SER A 642 -12.39 -11.67 -6.10
C SER A 642 -10.88 -11.50 -5.95
N LEU A 643 -10.31 -10.46 -6.56
CA LEU A 643 -8.89 -10.13 -6.40
C LEU A 643 -8.60 -9.55 -5.01
N ALA A 644 -9.50 -8.71 -4.49
CA ALA A 644 -9.42 -8.19 -3.14
C ALA A 644 -9.35 -9.33 -2.11
N ARG A 645 -10.22 -10.32 -2.24
CA ARG A 645 -10.22 -11.53 -1.40
C ARG A 645 -8.89 -12.26 -1.45
N GLU A 646 -8.38 -12.49 -2.65
CA GLU A 646 -7.10 -13.18 -2.85
C GLU A 646 -5.94 -12.43 -2.20
N ASN A 647 -5.84 -11.11 -2.43
CA ASN A 647 -4.75 -10.30 -1.89
C ASN A 647 -4.80 -10.18 -0.36
N VAL A 648 -5.99 -10.01 0.21
CA VAL A 648 -6.19 -9.95 1.67
C VAL A 648 -5.87 -11.29 2.31
N GLU A 649 -6.37 -12.39 1.74
CA GLU A 649 -6.13 -13.74 2.23
C GLU A 649 -4.65 -14.13 2.16
N LEU A 650 -3.99 -13.84 1.04
CA LEU A 650 -2.56 -14.08 0.83
C LEU A 650 -1.70 -13.31 1.84
N THR A 651 -2.05 -12.03 2.08
CA THR A 651 -1.33 -11.19 3.05
C THR A 651 -1.48 -11.75 4.47
N LEU A 652 -2.70 -12.15 4.85
CA LEU A 652 -2.98 -12.73 6.16
C LEU A 652 -2.29 -14.09 6.34
N ALA A 653 -2.33 -14.96 5.33
CA ALA A 653 -1.67 -16.26 5.34
C ALA A 653 -0.14 -16.14 5.44
N ALA A 654 0.47 -15.26 4.64
CA ALA A 654 1.92 -15.03 4.70
C ALA A 654 2.36 -14.45 6.06
N SER A 655 1.57 -13.54 6.62
CA SER A 655 1.85 -12.98 7.95
C SER A 655 1.70 -14.02 9.05
N LEU A 656 0.71 -14.91 8.96
CA LEU A 656 0.50 -16.04 9.88
C LEU A 656 1.71 -16.99 9.84
N GLU A 657 2.16 -17.38 8.65
CA GLU A 657 3.34 -18.22 8.49
C GLU A 657 4.62 -17.56 8.98
N ALA A 658 4.83 -16.30 8.64
CA ALA A 658 6.00 -15.54 9.08
C ALA A 658 6.05 -15.45 10.62
N THR A 659 4.90 -15.26 11.26
CA THR A 659 4.80 -15.21 12.73
C THR A 659 5.10 -16.57 13.39
N ILE A 660 4.52 -17.65 12.87
CA ILE A 660 4.55 -18.96 13.55
C ILE A 660 5.75 -19.80 13.11
N LEU A 661 6.09 -19.80 11.81
CA LEU A 661 7.09 -20.71 11.25
C LEU A 661 8.46 -20.05 11.03
N ASN A 662 8.59 -18.72 11.11
CA ASN A 662 9.84 -18.00 10.87
C ASN A 662 10.39 -17.37 12.16
N ARG A 663 10.46 -18.14 13.24
CA ARG A 663 10.85 -17.64 14.59
C ARG A 663 12.32 -17.79 14.90
N GLY A 664 13.03 -18.58 14.16
CA GLY A 664 14.47 -18.84 14.31
C GLY A 664 15.16 -19.03 12.98
N PRO A 665 16.49 -18.97 12.98
CA PRO A 665 17.26 -19.18 11.77
C PRO A 665 17.06 -20.62 11.27
N ARG A 666 16.83 -20.74 9.96
CA ARG A 666 16.78 -22.05 9.27
C ARG A 666 18.17 -22.57 8.91
N GLN A 667 19.13 -21.67 8.83
CA GLN A 667 20.52 -21.92 8.48
C GLN A 667 21.42 -21.77 9.71
N SER A 668 22.60 -22.38 9.67
CA SER A 668 23.63 -22.19 10.68
C SER A 668 24.09 -20.74 10.78
N LYS A 669 24.68 -20.38 11.91
CA LYS A 669 25.23 -19.03 12.13
C LYS A 669 26.36 -18.72 11.13
N GLU A 670 27.14 -19.73 10.81
CA GLU A 670 28.27 -19.69 9.87
C GLU A 670 27.79 -19.43 8.45
N GLU A 671 26.73 -20.13 8.01
CA GLU A 671 26.12 -19.92 6.69
C GLU A 671 25.53 -18.52 6.57
N LEU A 672 24.76 -18.07 7.57
CA LEU A 672 24.18 -16.72 7.56
C LEU A 672 25.25 -15.63 7.57
N ALA A 673 26.40 -15.85 8.24
CA ALA A 673 27.51 -14.92 8.20
C ALA A 673 28.16 -14.88 6.79
N ALA A 674 28.45 -16.04 6.19
CA ALA A 674 29.01 -16.13 4.84
C ALA A 674 28.10 -15.50 3.79
N TRP A 675 26.78 -15.76 3.85
CA TRP A 675 25.79 -15.14 2.97
C TRP A 675 25.74 -13.61 3.16
N GLY A 676 25.80 -13.18 4.43
CA GLY A 676 25.83 -11.75 4.78
C GLY A 676 27.04 -11.04 4.21
N ASP A 677 28.24 -11.64 4.33
CA ASP A 677 29.51 -11.08 3.82
C ASP A 677 29.48 -11.03 2.28
N CYS A 678 28.99 -12.08 1.63
CA CYS A 678 28.83 -12.11 0.18
C CYS A 678 27.85 -11.04 -0.32
N MET A 679 26.68 -10.93 0.33
CA MET A 679 25.70 -9.91 -0.03
C MET A 679 26.19 -8.49 0.27
N GLN A 680 27.01 -8.30 1.30
CA GLN A 680 27.66 -7.01 1.57
C GLN A 680 28.61 -6.62 0.43
N LEU A 681 29.40 -7.57 -0.09
CA LEU A 681 30.27 -7.32 -1.25
C LEU A 681 29.45 -6.95 -2.50
N VAL A 682 28.34 -7.68 -2.76
CA VAL A 682 27.40 -7.35 -3.85
C VAL A 682 26.86 -5.92 -3.66
N SER A 683 26.38 -5.62 -2.46
CA SER A 683 25.81 -4.30 -2.11
C SER A 683 26.81 -3.16 -2.30
N ASP A 684 28.02 -3.29 -1.75
CA ASP A 684 29.03 -2.22 -1.78
C ASP A 684 29.52 -1.94 -3.21
N SER A 685 29.66 -3.00 -4.02
CA SER A 685 30.06 -2.88 -5.43
C SER A 685 28.93 -2.26 -6.26
N SER A 686 27.68 -2.67 -6.01
CA SER A 686 26.48 -2.07 -6.63
C SER A 686 26.34 -0.60 -6.25
N PHE A 687 26.51 -0.26 -4.97
CA PHE A 687 26.46 1.11 -4.47
C PHE A 687 27.47 2.01 -5.17
N LYS A 688 28.71 1.56 -5.22
CA LYS A 688 29.78 2.29 -5.90
C LYS A 688 29.44 2.56 -7.37
N ARG A 689 28.91 1.57 -8.06
CA ARG A 689 28.53 1.68 -9.49
C ARG A 689 27.35 2.64 -9.67
N TYR A 690 26.31 2.50 -8.83
CA TYR A 690 25.13 3.37 -8.87
C TYR A 690 25.48 4.82 -8.57
N ARG A 691 26.24 5.06 -7.50
CA ARG A 691 26.68 6.42 -7.11
C ARG A 691 27.58 7.06 -8.18
N ALA A 692 28.40 6.27 -8.85
CA ALA A 692 29.23 6.77 -9.95
C ALA A 692 28.39 7.34 -11.11
N LEU A 693 27.19 6.76 -11.37
CA LEU A 693 26.24 7.34 -12.33
C LEU A 693 25.54 8.58 -11.74
N ILE A 694 24.96 8.45 -10.56
CA ILE A 694 24.07 9.49 -9.97
C ILE A 694 24.82 10.78 -9.65
N GLN A 695 26.12 10.71 -9.33
CA GLN A 695 26.93 11.85 -8.96
C GLN A 695 27.55 12.60 -10.16
N GLN A 696 27.33 12.13 -11.40
CA GLN A 696 27.80 12.85 -12.57
C GLN A 696 27.04 14.18 -12.72
N PRO A 697 27.75 15.31 -12.90
CA PRO A 697 27.13 16.64 -12.90
C PRO A 697 26.06 16.81 -13.97
N ASP A 698 26.24 16.15 -15.12
CA ASP A 698 25.36 16.29 -16.28
C ASP A 698 24.21 15.25 -16.32
N LEU A 699 24.17 14.31 -15.39
CA LEU A 699 23.07 13.32 -15.32
C LEU A 699 21.69 13.96 -15.15
N PRO A 700 21.52 15.04 -14.36
CA PRO A 700 20.22 15.73 -14.31
C PRO A 700 19.76 16.22 -15.69
N ALA A 701 20.63 16.80 -16.49
CA ALA A 701 20.32 17.25 -17.83
C ALA A 701 19.91 16.09 -18.74
N TYR A 702 20.65 14.98 -18.68
CA TYR A 702 20.28 13.75 -19.40
C TYR A 702 18.90 13.22 -18.97
N PHE A 703 18.65 13.10 -17.66
CA PHE A 703 17.40 12.57 -17.14
C PHE A 703 16.20 13.43 -17.54
N TYR A 704 16.29 14.75 -17.37
CA TYR A 704 15.21 15.66 -17.75
C TYR A 704 14.99 15.69 -19.28
N SER A 705 16.06 15.57 -20.06
CA SER A 705 15.94 15.55 -21.53
C SER A 705 15.36 14.23 -22.04
N SER A 706 15.80 13.08 -21.49
CA SER A 706 15.41 11.74 -21.96
C SER A 706 14.05 11.26 -21.41
N THR A 707 13.38 12.02 -20.55
CA THR A 707 12.13 11.60 -19.89
C THR A 707 11.07 12.71 -19.90
N PRO A 708 9.78 12.38 -19.81
CA PRO A 708 8.70 13.37 -19.69
C PRO A 708 8.48 13.80 -18.22
N VAL A 709 9.47 13.71 -17.35
CA VAL A 709 9.30 13.93 -15.91
C VAL A 709 8.78 15.32 -15.54
N GLU A 710 9.10 16.33 -16.34
CA GLU A 710 8.63 17.72 -16.12
C GLU A 710 7.12 17.83 -16.29
N GLN A 711 6.53 17.08 -17.21
CA GLN A 711 5.10 17.06 -17.49
C GLN A 711 4.26 16.30 -16.45
N LEU A 712 4.90 15.54 -15.56
CA LEU A 712 4.18 14.84 -14.47
C LEU A 712 3.40 15.80 -13.56
N GLY A 713 3.90 17.03 -13.39
CA GLY A 713 3.20 18.06 -12.61
C GLY A 713 1.86 18.50 -13.23
N GLU A 714 1.70 18.34 -14.54
CA GLU A 714 0.51 18.72 -15.31
C GLU A 714 -0.55 17.60 -15.36
N LEU A 715 -0.20 16.37 -14.99
CA LEU A 715 -1.14 15.24 -14.92
C LEU A 715 -2.09 15.27 -13.71
N PHE A 716 -1.80 16.15 -12.74
CA PHE A 716 -2.62 16.28 -11.51
C PHE A 716 -2.90 14.94 -10.82
N LEU A 717 -1.86 14.10 -10.71
CA LEU A 717 -1.98 12.76 -10.16
C LEU A 717 -2.36 12.74 -8.67
N GLY A 718 -1.99 13.78 -7.92
CA GLY A 718 -2.30 13.90 -6.50
C GLY A 718 -2.17 15.32 -5.96
N SER A 719 -2.61 15.52 -4.71
CA SER A 719 -2.56 16.80 -4.00
C SER A 719 -1.14 17.26 -3.68
N ARG A 720 -0.21 16.29 -3.53
CA ARG A 720 1.19 16.51 -3.16
C ARG A 720 2.00 17.04 -4.34
N PRO A 721 2.82 18.12 -4.17
CA PRO A 721 3.71 18.60 -5.23
C PRO A 721 4.76 17.55 -5.63
N SER A 722 5.08 17.48 -6.94
CA SER A 722 6.10 16.55 -7.47
C SER A 722 7.53 16.89 -7.08
N ARG A 723 7.79 18.16 -6.72
CA ARG A 723 9.10 18.67 -6.25
C ARG A 723 9.01 19.17 -4.81
N ARG A 724 10.13 19.13 -4.09
CA ARG A 724 10.26 19.77 -2.77
C ARG A 724 10.45 21.27 -2.97
N PRO A 725 9.69 22.14 -2.28
CA PRO A 725 9.74 23.60 -2.51
C PRO A 725 11.09 24.23 -2.19
N ASP A 726 11.81 23.68 -1.20
CA ASP A 726 12.98 24.31 -0.59
C ASP A 726 14.32 23.73 -1.07
N ALA A 727 14.34 22.88 -2.11
CA ALA A 727 15.56 22.25 -2.57
C ALA A 727 16.28 23.10 -3.64
N ALA A 728 17.62 23.10 -3.58
CA ALA A 728 18.52 23.90 -4.42
C ALA A 728 18.53 23.55 -5.93
N GLY A 729 17.56 22.78 -6.40
CA GLY A 729 17.47 22.30 -7.78
C GLY A 729 18.18 20.96 -8.00
N GLY A 730 18.15 20.45 -9.24
CA GLY A 730 18.75 19.18 -9.60
C GLY A 730 17.94 17.94 -9.14
N LEU A 731 18.58 16.78 -9.09
CA LEU A 731 17.94 15.49 -8.75
C LEU A 731 17.55 15.43 -7.27
N ASP A 732 18.18 16.18 -6.38
CA ASP A 732 17.88 16.18 -4.95
C ASP A 732 16.51 16.81 -4.64
N SER A 733 16.07 17.75 -5.47
CA SER A 733 14.72 18.33 -5.37
C SER A 733 13.62 17.37 -5.81
N LEU A 734 13.96 16.37 -6.62
CA LEU A 734 13.01 15.42 -7.17
C LEU A 734 12.67 14.35 -6.11
N ARG A 735 11.37 14.08 -5.93
CA ARG A 735 10.91 12.99 -5.07
C ARG A 735 11.18 11.62 -5.70
N ALA A 736 11.20 10.58 -4.87
CA ALA A 736 11.47 9.21 -5.33
C ALA A 736 10.46 8.70 -6.38
N ILE A 737 9.17 9.08 -6.28
CA ILE A 737 8.16 8.65 -7.24
C ILE A 737 8.41 9.24 -8.64
N PRO A 738 8.53 10.57 -8.84
CA PRO A 738 8.88 11.15 -10.14
C PRO A 738 10.21 10.61 -10.69
N TRP A 739 11.18 10.31 -9.83
CA TRP A 739 12.44 9.69 -10.22
C TRP A 739 12.22 8.33 -10.89
N VAL A 740 11.55 7.42 -10.23
CA VAL A 740 11.30 6.08 -10.79
C VAL A 740 10.36 6.15 -12.00
N PHE A 741 9.34 7.02 -11.92
CA PHE A 741 8.37 7.18 -13.00
C PHE A 741 9.01 7.69 -14.29
N GLY A 742 9.88 8.71 -14.21
CA GLY A 742 10.60 9.24 -15.37
C GLY A 742 11.41 8.15 -16.08
N TRP A 743 12.21 7.38 -15.36
CA TRP A 743 12.98 6.26 -15.90
C TRP A 743 12.10 5.16 -16.53
N THR A 744 10.94 4.90 -15.93
CA THR A 744 9.98 3.92 -16.45
C THR A 744 9.37 4.40 -17.75
N GLN A 745 9.01 5.68 -17.85
CA GLN A 745 8.42 6.29 -19.06
C GLN A 745 9.37 6.24 -20.27
N SER A 746 10.67 6.31 -20.06
CA SER A 746 11.66 6.19 -21.15
C SER A 746 12.21 4.76 -21.33
N ARG A 747 11.61 3.75 -20.66
CA ARG A 747 11.97 2.32 -20.73
C ARG A 747 13.42 1.99 -20.31
N GLN A 748 14.10 2.90 -19.62
CA GLN A 748 15.44 2.65 -19.08
C GLN A 748 15.38 1.94 -17.73
N ILE A 749 14.41 2.26 -16.90
CA ILE A 749 14.08 1.68 -15.58
C ILE A 749 15.30 1.50 -14.66
N VAL A 750 16.25 2.40 -14.75
CA VAL A 750 17.55 2.40 -14.04
C VAL A 750 17.43 2.07 -12.54
N PRO A 751 16.45 2.64 -11.76
CA PRO A 751 16.34 2.36 -10.33
C PRO A 751 16.05 0.90 -9.96
N GLY A 752 15.61 0.08 -10.88
CA GLY A 752 15.21 -1.30 -10.61
C GLY A 752 16.29 -2.36 -10.83
N TRP A 753 17.44 -2.01 -11.44
CA TRP A 753 18.45 -3.00 -11.79
C TRP A 753 19.88 -2.46 -11.86
N PHE A 754 20.10 -1.15 -12.05
CA PHE A 754 21.43 -0.58 -12.31
C PHE A 754 22.39 -0.80 -11.12
N GLY A 755 23.57 -1.29 -11.42
CA GLY A 755 24.61 -1.62 -10.46
C GLY A 755 24.60 -3.07 -9.98
N VAL A 756 23.51 -3.82 -10.19
CA VAL A 756 23.40 -5.21 -9.72
C VAL A 756 24.38 -6.12 -10.45
N GLY A 757 24.54 -5.95 -11.77
CA GLY A 757 25.52 -6.70 -12.56
C GLY A 757 26.94 -6.51 -12.06
N SER A 758 27.33 -5.27 -11.80
CA SER A 758 28.64 -4.93 -11.21
C SER A 758 28.84 -5.58 -9.84
N GLY A 759 27.78 -5.64 -9.01
CA GLY A 759 27.78 -6.29 -7.69
C GLY A 759 27.97 -7.80 -7.78
N LEU A 760 27.18 -8.48 -8.60
CA LEU A 760 27.25 -9.92 -8.80
C LEU A 760 28.59 -10.34 -9.42
N LYS A 761 29.07 -9.59 -10.41
CA LYS A 761 30.40 -9.80 -11.01
C LYS A 761 31.51 -9.72 -9.96
N ALA A 762 31.50 -8.71 -9.09
CA ALA A 762 32.49 -8.56 -8.05
C ALA A 762 32.52 -9.76 -7.08
N ALA A 763 31.35 -10.26 -6.68
CA ALA A 763 31.25 -11.45 -5.84
C ALA A 763 31.75 -12.72 -6.57
N ARG A 764 31.42 -12.89 -7.84
CA ARG A 764 31.90 -14.00 -8.67
C ARG A 764 33.42 -13.96 -8.84
N GLU A 765 34.00 -12.80 -9.13
CA GLU A 765 35.45 -12.60 -9.26
C GLU A 765 36.21 -12.82 -7.95
N ALA A 766 35.56 -12.56 -6.81
CA ALA A 766 36.08 -12.91 -5.47
C ALA A 766 35.98 -14.41 -5.14
N GLY A 767 35.48 -15.25 -6.06
CA GLY A 767 35.39 -16.70 -5.90
C GLY A 767 34.11 -17.20 -5.23
N HIS A 768 33.06 -16.36 -5.10
CA HIS A 768 31.81 -16.71 -4.42
C HIS A 768 30.71 -17.30 -5.34
N SER A 769 31.04 -17.80 -6.54
CA SER A 769 30.04 -18.34 -7.50
C SER A 769 29.15 -19.43 -6.89
N ALA A 770 29.76 -20.44 -6.25
CA ALA A 770 29.02 -21.52 -5.61
C ALA A 770 28.14 -21.03 -4.44
N LEU A 771 28.62 -20.02 -3.70
CA LEU A 771 27.88 -19.42 -2.58
C LEU A 771 26.66 -18.63 -3.09
N LEU A 772 26.80 -17.87 -4.18
CA LEU A 772 25.68 -17.18 -4.83
C LEU A 772 24.59 -18.16 -5.32
N GLU A 773 24.99 -19.30 -5.89
CA GLU A 773 24.06 -20.36 -6.30
C GLU A 773 23.35 -21.00 -5.09
N GLN A 774 24.06 -21.20 -3.97
CA GLN A 774 23.46 -21.67 -2.73
C GLN A 774 22.46 -20.64 -2.18
N MET A 775 22.85 -19.36 -2.09
CA MET A 775 21.97 -18.26 -1.67
C MET A 775 20.70 -18.20 -2.52
N LEU A 776 20.80 -18.37 -3.84
CA LEU A 776 19.64 -18.35 -4.73
C LEU A 776 18.66 -19.50 -4.43
N LYS A 777 19.14 -20.66 -4.03
CA LYS A 777 18.31 -21.85 -3.74
C LYS A 777 17.70 -21.82 -2.34
N GLU A 778 18.42 -21.31 -1.35
CA GLU A 778 18.15 -21.54 0.06
C GLU A 778 17.77 -20.26 0.85
N TRP A 779 18.06 -19.09 0.30
CA TRP A 779 17.78 -17.82 0.96
C TRP A 779 16.67 -17.02 0.27
N HIS A 780 15.47 -17.09 0.78
CA HIS A 780 14.28 -16.42 0.22
C HIS A 780 14.49 -14.94 -0.07
N PHE A 781 15.26 -14.23 0.78
CA PHE A 781 15.61 -12.83 0.51
C PHE A 781 16.34 -12.68 -0.83
N PHE A 782 17.39 -13.46 -1.04
CA PHE A 782 18.21 -13.36 -2.24
C PHE A 782 17.45 -13.82 -3.49
N THR A 783 16.67 -14.90 -3.37
CA THR A 783 15.80 -15.40 -4.45
C THR A 783 14.80 -14.32 -4.89
N THR A 784 14.13 -13.69 -3.93
CA THR A 784 13.14 -12.62 -4.21
C THR A 784 13.80 -11.38 -4.81
N PHE A 785 14.98 -10.99 -4.31
CA PHE A 785 15.76 -9.87 -4.84
C PHE A 785 16.13 -10.11 -6.30
N ILE A 786 16.71 -11.28 -6.66
CA ILE A 786 17.10 -11.63 -8.03
C ILE A 786 15.87 -11.69 -8.95
N SER A 787 14.75 -12.28 -8.50
CA SER A 787 13.50 -12.34 -9.28
C SER A 787 12.95 -10.94 -9.59
N ASN A 788 13.01 -10.02 -8.64
CA ASN A 788 12.57 -8.63 -8.83
C ASN A 788 13.45 -7.88 -9.84
N VAL A 789 14.76 -8.08 -9.79
CA VAL A 789 15.71 -7.51 -10.76
C VAL A 789 15.46 -8.08 -12.15
N GLU A 790 15.30 -9.40 -12.28
CA GLU A 790 14.99 -10.08 -13.55
C GLU A 790 13.70 -9.53 -14.18
N MET A 791 12.65 -9.34 -13.38
CA MET A 791 11.39 -8.75 -13.83
C MET A 791 11.58 -7.32 -14.37
N THR A 792 12.41 -6.51 -13.72
CA THR A 792 12.67 -5.14 -14.14
C THR A 792 13.50 -5.09 -15.43
N LEU A 793 14.50 -5.95 -15.54
CA LEU A 793 15.27 -6.11 -16.77
C LEU A 793 14.36 -6.51 -17.94
N ALA A 794 13.43 -7.45 -17.72
CA ALA A 794 12.50 -7.90 -18.76
C ALA A 794 11.53 -6.80 -19.23
N LYS A 795 11.28 -5.78 -18.39
CA LYS A 795 10.50 -4.57 -18.74
C LYS A 795 11.34 -3.45 -19.35
N THR A 796 12.65 -3.52 -19.27
CA THR A 796 13.57 -2.52 -19.83
C THR A 796 13.69 -2.71 -21.34
N ASP A 797 13.67 -1.62 -22.12
CA ASP A 797 13.82 -1.63 -23.57
C ASP A 797 14.77 -0.51 -24.01
N LEU A 798 16.06 -0.83 -24.06
CA LEU A 798 17.08 0.15 -24.40
C LEU A 798 17.11 0.49 -25.90
N ALA A 799 16.54 -0.35 -26.77
CA ALA A 799 16.37 0.01 -28.18
C ALA A 799 15.35 1.16 -28.33
N LEU A 800 14.27 1.09 -27.55
CA LEU A 800 13.28 2.17 -27.48
C LEU A 800 13.85 3.40 -26.75
N ALA A 801 14.56 3.20 -25.63
CA ALA A 801 15.24 4.29 -24.90
C ALA A 801 16.19 5.09 -25.81
N LYS A 802 16.88 4.40 -26.73
CA LYS A 802 17.75 5.02 -27.73
C LYS A 802 16.98 6.03 -28.61
N ARG A 803 15.70 5.75 -28.94
CA ARG A 803 14.86 6.70 -29.70
C ARG A 803 14.59 7.98 -28.91
N TYR A 804 14.37 7.87 -27.59
CA TYR A 804 14.25 9.06 -26.72
C TYR A 804 15.55 9.86 -26.73
N VAL A 805 16.68 9.20 -26.59
CA VAL A 805 17.99 9.85 -26.50
C VAL A 805 18.37 10.52 -27.81
N GLU A 806 18.30 9.81 -28.92
CA GLU A 806 18.66 10.35 -30.25
C GLU A 806 17.79 11.55 -30.67
N THR A 807 16.53 11.60 -30.18
CA THR A 807 15.57 12.65 -30.59
C THR A 807 15.56 13.85 -29.65
N LEU A 808 15.77 13.63 -28.35
CA LEU A 808 15.47 14.62 -27.31
C LEU A 808 16.71 15.08 -26.52
N VAL A 809 17.78 14.28 -26.51
CA VAL A 809 18.96 14.55 -25.68
C VAL A 809 20.06 15.18 -26.52
N PRO A 810 20.76 16.22 -26.02
CA PRO A 810 21.97 16.76 -26.67
C PRO A 810 23.02 15.69 -26.90
N ALA A 811 23.72 15.74 -28.05
CA ALA A 811 24.65 14.67 -28.46
C ALA A 811 25.80 14.44 -27.47
N GLU A 812 26.26 15.48 -26.78
CA GLU A 812 27.30 15.39 -25.74
C GLU A 812 26.90 14.54 -24.53
N LEU A 813 25.59 14.32 -24.31
CA LEU A 813 25.05 13.53 -23.21
C LEU A 813 24.70 12.08 -23.61
N HIS A 814 24.89 11.71 -24.87
CA HIS A 814 24.52 10.35 -25.33
C HIS A 814 25.36 9.25 -24.66
N HIS A 815 26.55 9.59 -24.17
CA HIS A 815 27.43 8.64 -23.44
C HIS A 815 26.75 8.04 -22.19
N PHE A 816 25.75 8.70 -21.61
CA PHE A 816 24.97 8.12 -20.50
C PHE A 816 24.18 6.89 -20.94
N LEU A 817 23.63 6.88 -22.16
CA LEU A 817 22.95 5.69 -22.68
C LEU A 817 23.93 4.54 -22.88
N ASP A 818 25.14 4.81 -23.40
CA ASP A 818 26.18 3.79 -23.58
C ASP A 818 26.60 3.20 -22.22
N GLU A 819 26.71 4.03 -21.19
CA GLU A 819 27.03 3.60 -19.82
C GLU A 819 25.89 2.74 -19.24
N ILE A 820 24.64 3.13 -19.46
CA ILE A 820 23.45 2.38 -19.02
C ILE A 820 23.36 1.05 -19.78
N GLN A 821 23.59 1.04 -21.10
CA GLN A 821 23.59 -0.18 -21.92
C GLN A 821 24.66 -1.18 -21.45
N ALA A 822 25.88 -0.70 -21.19
CA ALA A 822 26.94 -1.57 -20.70
C ALA A 822 26.61 -2.26 -19.37
N GLU A 823 26.02 -1.53 -18.44
CA GLU A 823 25.58 -2.10 -17.14
C GLU A 823 24.36 -3.01 -17.31
N PHE A 824 23.46 -2.73 -18.26
CA PHE A 824 22.33 -3.58 -18.59
C PHE A 824 22.81 -4.95 -19.11
N ASP A 825 23.69 -4.95 -20.11
CA ASP A 825 24.22 -6.15 -20.70
C ASP A 825 24.99 -7.00 -19.68
N LEU A 826 25.77 -6.36 -18.82
CA LEU A 826 26.42 -7.00 -17.68
C LEU A 826 25.41 -7.61 -16.71
N THR A 827 24.38 -6.87 -16.32
CA THR A 827 23.39 -7.34 -15.36
C THR A 827 22.61 -8.55 -15.92
N VAL A 828 22.19 -8.50 -17.18
CA VAL A 828 21.54 -9.63 -17.86
C VAL A 828 22.46 -10.85 -17.88
N SER A 829 23.73 -10.67 -18.27
CA SER A 829 24.72 -11.76 -18.31
C SER A 829 24.93 -12.43 -16.95
N GLU A 830 25.09 -11.64 -15.88
CA GLU A 830 25.31 -12.15 -14.52
C GLU A 830 24.05 -12.83 -13.97
N ILE A 831 22.84 -12.29 -14.22
CA ILE A 831 21.58 -12.93 -13.83
C ILE A 831 21.37 -14.28 -14.54
N LEU A 832 21.58 -14.33 -15.85
CA LEU A 832 21.45 -15.58 -16.60
C LEU A 832 22.49 -16.62 -16.17
N THR A 833 23.73 -16.20 -15.91
CA THR A 833 24.77 -17.06 -15.38
C THR A 833 24.39 -17.64 -14.01
N LEU A 834 23.94 -16.79 -13.10
CA LEU A 834 23.55 -17.18 -11.74
C LEU A 834 22.33 -18.11 -11.72
N THR A 835 21.33 -17.82 -12.56
CA THR A 835 20.08 -18.60 -12.59
C THR A 835 20.15 -19.85 -13.47
N GLY A 836 21.17 -19.95 -14.33
CA GLY A 836 21.29 -21.02 -15.30
C GLY A 836 20.25 -20.96 -16.44
N LYS A 837 19.55 -19.82 -16.60
CA LYS A 837 18.54 -19.62 -17.63
C LYS A 837 19.17 -19.18 -18.95
N THR A 838 18.48 -19.47 -20.06
CA THR A 838 18.89 -19.05 -21.43
C THR A 838 18.31 -17.69 -21.82
N SER A 839 17.27 -17.23 -21.13
CA SER A 839 16.61 -15.94 -21.35
C SER A 839 15.98 -15.44 -20.06
N LEU A 840 15.77 -14.12 -19.96
CA LEU A 840 15.01 -13.52 -18.86
C LEU A 840 13.60 -14.12 -18.81
N LEU A 841 13.12 -14.41 -17.60
CA LEU A 841 11.84 -15.04 -17.34
C LEU A 841 11.65 -16.42 -18.03
N GLY A 842 12.73 -17.13 -18.34
CA GLY A 842 12.67 -18.41 -19.04
C GLY A 842 11.87 -19.52 -18.33
N ASP A 843 11.68 -19.40 -17.02
CA ASP A 843 10.81 -20.25 -16.19
C ASP A 843 9.38 -19.67 -16.01
N GLN A 844 9.09 -18.50 -16.57
CA GLN A 844 7.80 -17.78 -16.49
C GLN A 844 7.28 -17.43 -17.89
N GLU A 845 7.18 -18.45 -18.77
CA GLU A 845 6.86 -18.28 -20.20
C GLU A 845 5.61 -17.45 -20.46
N ILE A 846 4.56 -17.60 -19.62
CA ILE A 846 3.30 -16.85 -19.76
C ILE A 846 3.56 -15.35 -19.55
N LEU A 847 4.33 -15.01 -18.51
CA LEU A 847 4.65 -13.63 -18.20
C LEU A 847 5.54 -13.00 -19.28
N ALA A 848 6.57 -13.73 -19.71
CA ALA A 848 7.45 -13.29 -20.81
C ALA A 848 6.65 -12.99 -22.08
N ARG A 849 5.73 -13.89 -22.45
CA ARG A 849 4.85 -13.72 -23.60
C ARG A 849 3.88 -12.55 -23.44
N THR A 850 3.32 -12.37 -22.25
CA THR A 850 2.43 -11.24 -21.96
C THR A 850 3.15 -9.90 -22.15
N LEU A 851 4.39 -9.78 -21.68
CA LEU A 851 5.22 -8.59 -21.90
C LEU A 851 5.48 -8.34 -23.39
N GLN A 852 5.85 -9.37 -24.16
CA GLN A 852 6.07 -9.26 -25.60
C GLN A 852 4.82 -8.80 -26.36
N VAL A 853 3.65 -9.33 -26.02
CA VAL A 853 2.37 -8.91 -26.64
C VAL A 853 2.08 -7.44 -26.31
N ARG A 854 2.31 -7.02 -25.08
CA ARG A 854 2.11 -5.63 -24.67
C ARG A 854 3.04 -4.66 -25.39
N ASP A 855 4.30 -5.02 -25.59
CA ASP A 855 5.28 -4.18 -26.27
C ASP A 855 4.83 -3.80 -27.70
N ALA A 856 4.14 -4.69 -28.40
CA ALA A 856 3.58 -4.41 -29.73
C ALA A 856 2.55 -3.25 -29.76
N TYR A 857 1.90 -2.98 -28.65
CA TYR A 857 0.93 -1.87 -28.52
C TYR A 857 1.53 -0.67 -27.74
N LEU A 858 2.55 -0.89 -26.91
CA LEU A 858 3.27 0.17 -26.20
C LEU A 858 4.17 0.97 -27.14
N SER A 859 4.87 0.30 -28.06
CA SER A 859 5.83 0.94 -28.97
C SER A 859 5.19 2.11 -29.76
N PRO A 860 3.96 2.03 -30.32
CA PRO A 860 3.30 3.17 -30.94
C PRO A 860 3.15 4.38 -30.01
N ILE A 861 2.73 4.14 -28.75
CA ILE A 861 2.55 5.23 -27.76
C ILE A 861 3.88 5.90 -27.44
N HIS A 862 4.96 5.12 -27.28
CA HIS A 862 6.28 5.66 -27.01
C HIS A 862 6.80 6.51 -28.19
N LEU A 863 6.64 6.04 -29.42
CA LEU A 863 7.07 6.80 -30.59
C LEU A 863 6.28 8.11 -30.72
N LEU A 864 4.96 8.09 -30.41
CA LEU A 864 4.16 9.31 -30.33
C LEU A 864 4.65 10.21 -29.19
N GLN A 865 4.95 9.65 -28.01
CA GLN A 865 5.45 10.42 -26.88
C GLN A 865 6.75 11.16 -27.21
N VAL A 866 7.71 10.50 -27.86
CA VAL A 866 8.98 11.11 -28.28
C VAL A 866 8.71 12.30 -29.21
N ASN A 867 7.85 12.12 -30.21
CA ASN A 867 7.50 13.18 -31.18
C ASN A 867 6.79 14.37 -30.51
N LEU A 868 5.76 14.06 -29.72
CA LEU A 868 4.97 15.10 -29.05
C LEU A 868 5.79 15.86 -28.01
N LEU A 869 6.66 15.15 -27.27
CA LEU A 869 7.56 15.75 -26.28
C LEU A 869 8.54 16.71 -26.95
N LYS A 870 9.11 16.32 -28.10
CA LYS A 870 9.95 17.23 -28.91
C LYS A 870 9.17 18.47 -29.32
N ARG A 871 7.98 18.32 -29.92
CA ARG A 871 7.15 19.43 -30.37
C ARG A 871 6.74 20.39 -29.24
N VAL A 872 6.39 19.84 -28.05
CA VAL A 872 6.07 20.65 -26.87
C VAL A 872 7.29 21.44 -26.40
N ARG A 873 8.47 20.81 -26.34
CA ARG A 873 9.73 21.49 -25.95
C ARG A 873 10.17 22.55 -26.96
N ASP A 874 10.07 22.27 -28.24
CA ASP A 874 10.40 23.25 -29.30
C ASP A 874 9.47 24.45 -29.26
N ALA A 875 8.20 24.26 -28.88
CA ALA A 875 7.22 25.34 -28.75
C ALA A 875 7.29 26.09 -27.39
N GLY A 876 7.86 25.49 -26.37
CA GLY A 876 7.97 26.05 -25.02
C GLY A 876 6.61 26.49 -24.44
N ASP A 877 6.54 27.68 -23.85
CA ASP A 877 5.31 28.20 -23.23
C ASP A 877 4.19 28.48 -24.27
N SER A 878 4.51 28.61 -25.56
CA SER A 878 3.54 28.81 -26.64
C SER A 878 2.95 27.49 -27.18
N ALA A 879 3.28 26.34 -26.61
CA ALA A 879 2.72 25.07 -27.03
C ALA A 879 1.19 25.04 -26.90
N ASP A 880 0.54 24.63 -28.01
CA ASP A 880 -0.91 24.49 -28.07
C ASP A 880 -1.45 23.57 -26.93
N PRO A 881 -2.54 23.96 -26.25
CA PRO A 881 -3.18 23.11 -25.23
C PRO A 881 -3.53 21.70 -25.73
N VAL A 882 -3.94 21.56 -27.01
CA VAL A 882 -4.25 20.25 -27.61
C VAL A 882 -2.98 19.39 -27.73
N LEU A 883 -1.85 20.01 -28.11
CA LEU A 883 -0.56 19.34 -28.19
C LEU A 883 -0.09 18.89 -26.79
N ARG A 884 -0.20 19.73 -25.76
CA ARG A 884 0.09 19.37 -24.36
C ARG A 884 -0.79 18.20 -23.91
N ARG A 885 -2.10 18.28 -24.20
CA ARG A 885 -3.05 17.19 -23.89
C ARG A 885 -2.65 15.87 -24.55
N ALA A 886 -2.26 15.90 -25.84
CA ALA A 886 -1.80 14.69 -26.54
C ALA A 886 -0.60 14.07 -25.85
N LEU A 887 0.35 14.86 -25.43
CA LEU A 887 1.52 14.37 -24.66
C LEU A 887 1.13 13.75 -23.33
N LEU A 888 0.26 14.39 -22.54
CA LEU A 888 -0.19 13.87 -21.25
C LEU A 888 -0.94 12.54 -21.41
N LEU A 889 -1.72 12.37 -22.46
CA LEU A 889 -2.38 11.10 -22.79
C LEU A 889 -1.35 9.99 -23.07
N THR A 890 -0.22 10.29 -23.74
CA THR A 890 0.83 9.26 -23.93
C THR A 890 1.43 8.80 -22.62
N ILE A 891 1.63 9.71 -21.65
CA ILE A 891 2.17 9.36 -20.33
C ILE A 891 1.22 8.40 -19.61
N ASN A 892 -0.09 8.68 -19.62
CA ASN A 892 -1.10 7.78 -19.07
C ASN A 892 -1.15 6.45 -19.81
N GLY A 893 -1.07 6.46 -21.15
CA GLY A 893 -1.07 5.25 -21.97
C GLY A 893 0.12 4.32 -21.69
N VAL A 894 1.32 4.88 -21.55
CA VAL A 894 2.52 4.12 -21.14
C VAL A 894 2.36 3.53 -19.74
N ALA A 895 1.85 4.33 -18.78
CA ALA A 895 1.61 3.86 -17.43
C ALA A 895 0.61 2.69 -17.40
N ALA A 896 -0.52 2.80 -18.12
CA ALA A 896 -1.52 1.74 -18.25
C ALA A 896 -0.95 0.48 -18.92
N GLY A 897 -0.16 0.66 -19.98
CA GLY A 897 0.47 -0.44 -20.72
C GLY A 897 1.50 -1.23 -19.91
N LEU A 898 2.32 -0.53 -19.11
CA LEU A 898 3.32 -1.17 -18.23
C LEU A 898 2.74 -1.65 -16.89
N ARG A 899 1.49 -1.29 -16.56
CA ARG A 899 0.92 -1.43 -15.20
C ARG A 899 1.89 -0.88 -14.14
N ASN A 900 2.47 0.26 -14.44
CA ASN A 900 3.49 0.83 -13.58
C ASN A 900 3.53 2.34 -13.76
N THR A 901 3.31 3.04 -12.69
CA THR A 901 3.38 4.50 -12.60
C THR A 901 4.58 4.99 -11.77
N GLY A 902 5.47 4.09 -11.40
CA GLY A 902 6.65 4.48 -10.65
C GLY A 902 7.22 3.39 -9.74
#